data_c672225f7304dab9a28ad8c5439561d1
#
_entry.id   c672225f7304dab9a28ad8c5439561d1
#
_cell.length_a   1.000
_cell.length_b   1.000
_cell.length_c   1.000
_cell.angle_alpha   90.00
_cell.angle_beta   90.00
_cell.angle_gamma   90.00
#
_symmetry.space_group_name_H-M   'P 1'
#
loop_
_entity.id
_entity.type
_entity.pdbx_description
1 polymer ?
#
loop_
_entity_poly.entity_id
_entity_poly.type
_entity_poly.pdbx_seq_one_letter_code
_entity_poly.pdbx_strand_id
1 'polypeptide(L)'
;GPPLFKTMRAHGMRLGKWAAAAACPILAVKAPIAQPPTRCDGIPKGCPTAKHVKPVFPTPSDIDVSQSVPLLPVKDVFIKTFGLRDDELYPFGPYKGKISLSVYDRLKDQPNGYYVVICGINPTPLGEGKSTTTLGLSQALGAHLGKKVLTNIRQPSMGPTFGIKGGAAGGGYSQCVPMEEFNLHMTGDIHAITAAHNLFAAAIDARYYHENTSSPNGLFEKLCPKDKSGKRTFELSMHARLERLGLGHKKGDPESLTPEEREKFVKLDIDPTTIAWKRVVDCNDKYLRKVEIGRSPSEFSKRQDKQLSRETGFAITVSSEIMAILALASDLQDLRARLGRMVCCYSFAGEPLTADDFGITGALTVLMMDALPPNTMQTLEGTPALVHAGPFANIAHGNSSIIADKIGLKLVGKDGYVLTEAGFGSDMGGEKFFNIKSYYSGLKADCAVVVCTVRALKLHSGEAPKVVAGQALSKEYTTENPELVRKGCANLIAHIQNVKKHGVSVVVAINRFGTDSPSEHAVIKEEAMKAGAFDAVVAEHHAKGGAGATDLGKAVEAACKSGTSNFKPLYDAKAEPIKAKISKIVTEVYGGQTVQYSEKAEEMIARYEKDPAIRGLPICMSKTQYSLSDDPKKLGAPKGFTVTVKDIYVSAGAGFLVASLGDISFIPGLPIKPAYYKIDLDFSHSPP
;
A
#
# COMPACT_ATOMS: atom_id res chain seq x y z
N GLY A 1 3.78 -55.48 -1.03
CA GLY A 1 2.64 -54.99 -1.76
C GLY A 1 3.07 -54.32 -3.04
N PRO A 2 2.34 -54.36 -4.15
CA PRO A 2 2.83 -54.14 -5.50
C PRO A 2 2.77 -52.69 -5.99
N PRO A 3 3.36 -52.39 -7.16
CA PRO A 3 3.73 -51.05 -7.58
C PRO A 3 2.65 -50.35 -8.43
N LEU A 4 2.36 -49.12 -8.09
CA LEU A 4 1.52 -48.20 -8.85
C LEU A 4 2.39 -47.18 -9.63
N PHE A 5 3.23 -47.70 -10.52
CA PHE A 5 3.95 -46.87 -11.51
C PHE A 5 4.15 -47.66 -12.80
N LYS A 6 3.05 -47.90 -13.52
CA LYS A 6 3.09 -48.29 -14.94
C LYS A 6 1.72 -47.96 -15.53
N THR A 7 1.57 -46.75 -16.10
CA THR A 7 0.75 -46.44 -17.27
C THR A 7 0.65 -44.92 -17.41
N MET A 8 1.73 -44.31 -17.88
CA MET A 8 1.70 -43.02 -18.59
C MET A 8 2.89 -42.99 -19.56
N ARG A 9 2.84 -43.88 -20.53
CA ARG A 9 3.59 -43.76 -21.78
C ARG A 9 2.57 -43.77 -22.89
N ALA A 10 2.26 -42.59 -23.40
CA ALA A 10 1.86 -42.29 -24.76
C ALA A 10 1.09 -40.98 -24.81
N HIS A 11 1.77 -39.86 -24.79
CA HIS A 11 1.43 -38.70 -25.62
C HIS A 11 2.69 -37.81 -25.61
N GLY A 12 3.48 -37.97 -26.65
CA GLY A 12 4.70 -37.19 -26.85
C GLY A 12 4.35 -35.75 -27.14
N MET A 13 4.34 -34.90 -26.11
CA MET A 13 4.55 -33.48 -26.29
C MET A 13 6.06 -33.22 -26.25
N ARG A 14 6.62 -32.97 -27.43
CA ARG A 14 7.98 -32.46 -27.59
C ARG A 14 8.11 -31.13 -26.87
N LEU A 15 8.71 -31.14 -25.71
CA LEU A 15 9.36 -29.97 -25.07
C LEU A 15 10.60 -29.57 -25.87
N GLY A 16 10.38 -29.01 -27.03
CA GLY A 16 11.47 -28.63 -27.91
C GLY A 16 10.98 -27.62 -28.93
N LYS A 17 10.73 -26.36 -28.49
CA LYS A 17 10.65 -25.17 -29.35
C LYS A 17 10.20 -23.90 -28.58
N TRP A 18 10.65 -23.71 -27.36
CA TRP A 18 10.46 -22.43 -26.63
C TRP A 18 11.76 -21.63 -26.45
N ALA A 19 12.84 -22.04 -27.12
CA ALA A 19 14.12 -21.36 -27.06
C ALA A 19 14.50 -20.62 -28.36
N ALA A 20 13.55 -20.17 -29.15
CA ALA A 20 13.82 -19.38 -30.35
C ALA A 20 12.64 -18.51 -30.75
N ALA A 21 12.23 -17.58 -29.89
CA ALA A 21 11.35 -16.48 -30.28
C ALA A 21 11.47 -15.31 -29.28
N ALA A 22 12.68 -14.78 -29.11
CA ALA A 22 12.89 -13.56 -28.35
C ALA A 22 13.59 -12.51 -29.22
N ALA A 23 13.11 -12.31 -30.41
CA ALA A 23 13.33 -11.09 -31.18
C ALA A 23 11.96 -10.62 -31.67
N CYS A 24 11.17 -10.08 -30.76
CA CYS A 24 10.01 -9.29 -31.17
C CYS A 24 10.54 -7.88 -31.46
N PRO A 25 10.63 -7.44 -32.72
CA PRO A 25 10.87 -6.04 -33.00
C PRO A 25 9.69 -5.28 -32.43
N ILE A 26 9.93 -4.19 -31.74
CA ILE A 26 8.90 -3.19 -31.39
C ILE A 26 8.37 -2.68 -32.74
N LEU A 27 7.35 -3.31 -33.23
CA LEU A 27 6.51 -2.78 -34.28
C LEU A 27 5.75 -1.59 -33.66
N ALA A 28 6.27 -0.39 -33.89
CA ALA A 28 5.51 0.83 -33.76
C ALA A 28 4.36 0.76 -34.76
N VAL A 29 3.28 0.13 -34.38
CA VAL A 29 2.00 0.28 -35.07
C VAL A 29 1.56 1.70 -34.76
N LYS A 30 1.78 2.62 -35.72
CA LYS A 30 1.08 3.90 -35.76
C LYS A 30 -0.41 3.56 -35.88
N ALA A 31 -1.11 3.57 -34.75
CA ALA A 31 -2.57 3.61 -34.80
C ALA A 31 -2.98 4.88 -35.55
N PRO A 32 -4.01 4.82 -36.41
CA PRO A 32 -4.53 6.01 -37.06
C PRO A 32 -4.95 6.99 -35.97
N ILE A 33 -4.51 8.25 -36.09
CA ILE A 33 -4.91 9.37 -35.23
C ILE A 33 -6.44 9.48 -35.41
N ALA A 34 -7.20 8.85 -34.50
CA ALA A 34 -8.63 9.09 -34.40
C ALA A 34 -8.79 10.55 -33.97
N GLN A 35 -9.56 11.30 -34.76
CA GLN A 35 -9.94 12.67 -34.41
C GLN A 35 -10.52 12.67 -32.98
N PRO A 36 -10.23 13.69 -32.15
CA PRO A 36 -10.81 13.78 -30.82
C PRO A 36 -12.32 13.75 -30.95
N PRO A 37 -13.03 12.91 -30.20
CA PRO A 37 -14.48 12.90 -30.22
C PRO A 37 -14.97 14.25 -29.74
N THR A 38 -15.80 14.87 -30.54
CA THR A 38 -16.69 15.98 -30.22
C THR A 38 -17.22 15.86 -28.80
N ARG A 39 -17.27 17.00 -28.07
CA ARG A 39 -17.83 17.24 -26.73
C ARG A 39 -18.69 16.11 -26.21
N CYS A 40 -18.35 15.62 -25.01
CA CYS A 40 -19.20 14.74 -24.21
C CYS A 40 -20.44 15.50 -23.70
N ASP A 41 -21.35 15.83 -24.62
CA ASP A 41 -22.69 16.28 -24.26
C ASP A 41 -23.48 15.04 -23.85
N GLY A 42 -23.61 14.79 -22.55
CA GLY A 42 -24.43 13.71 -22.01
C GLY A 42 -23.84 12.81 -20.94
N ILE A 43 -22.72 13.17 -20.27
CA ILE A 43 -22.27 12.39 -19.11
C ILE A 43 -23.32 12.50 -18.01
N PRO A 44 -23.89 11.39 -17.50
CA PRO A 44 -24.90 11.41 -16.46
C PRO A 44 -24.43 12.19 -15.21
N LYS A 45 -25.33 12.97 -14.63
CA LYS A 45 -25.07 13.60 -13.33
C LYS A 45 -25.12 12.53 -12.21
N GLY A 46 -24.16 12.53 -11.30
CA GLY A 46 -24.11 11.61 -10.17
C GLY A 46 -23.67 10.19 -10.51
N CYS A 47 -24.14 9.23 -9.72
CA CYS A 47 -23.92 7.78 -9.89
C CYS A 47 -25.25 7.12 -10.27
N PRO A 48 -25.60 6.99 -11.56
CA PRO A 48 -26.91 6.49 -12.00
C PRO A 48 -27.15 5.01 -11.63
N THR A 49 -26.13 4.28 -11.26
CA THR A 49 -26.19 2.90 -10.78
C THR A 49 -26.45 2.77 -9.28
N ALA A 50 -26.37 3.87 -8.54
CA ALA A 50 -26.53 3.85 -7.09
C ALA A 50 -27.98 3.55 -6.69
N LYS A 51 -28.14 2.75 -5.62
CA LYS A 51 -29.41 2.31 -5.06
C LYS A 51 -29.35 2.47 -3.54
N HIS A 52 -30.51 2.70 -2.93
CA HIS A 52 -30.62 2.74 -1.48
C HIS A 52 -30.77 1.33 -0.91
N VAL A 53 -30.01 1.02 0.12
CA VAL A 53 -30.21 -0.20 0.92
C VAL A 53 -31.41 -0.01 1.86
N LYS A 54 -32.00 -1.14 2.28
CA LYS A 54 -33.05 -1.18 3.31
C LYS A 54 -32.48 -1.86 4.55
N PRO A 55 -31.96 -1.11 5.51
CA PRO A 55 -31.36 -1.71 6.70
C PRO A 55 -32.36 -2.52 7.53
N VAL A 56 -31.89 -3.64 8.04
CA VAL A 56 -32.61 -4.49 9.00
C VAL A 56 -31.92 -4.36 10.36
N PHE A 57 -32.71 -4.39 11.44
CA PHE A 57 -32.20 -4.27 12.79
C PHE A 57 -32.64 -5.48 13.65
N PRO A 58 -31.77 -6.05 14.49
CA PRO A 58 -30.34 -5.73 14.60
C PRO A 58 -29.59 -5.98 13.27
N THR A 59 -28.49 -5.24 13.03
CA THR A 59 -27.69 -5.40 11.82
C THR A 59 -27.19 -6.85 11.69
N PRO A 60 -27.45 -7.55 10.57
CA PRO A 60 -26.94 -8.90 10.34
C PRO A 60 -25.41 -8.93 10.26
N SER A 61 -24.85 -10.12 10.09
CA SER A 61 -23.40 -10.25 9.89
C SER A 61 -22.93 -9.56 8.58
N ASP A 62 -21.65 -9.17 8.52
CA ASP A 62 -21.13 -8.46 7.35
C ASP A 62 -21.30 -9.26 6.05
N ILE A 63 -21.19 -10.60 6.11
CA ILE A 63 -21.39 -11.47 4.95
C ILE A 63 -22.85 -11.54 4.54
N ASP A 64 -23.77 -11.66 5.50
CA ASP A 64 -25.22 -11.67 5.20
C ASP A 64 -25.66 -10.36 4.56
N VAL A 65 -25.15 -9.23 5.06
CA VAL A 65 -25.41 -7.91 4.46
C VAL A 65 -24.84 -7.84 3.05
N SER A 66 -23.60 -8.31 2.82
CA SER A 66 -22.96 -8.33 1.50
C SER A 66 -23.79 -9.11 0.47
N GLN A 67 -24.32 -10.27 0.88
CA GLN A 67 -25.08 -11.17 0.02
C GLN A 67 -26.56 -10.81 -0.12
N SER A 68 -27.07 -9.91 0.73
CA SER A 68 -28.49 -9.50 0.71
C SER A 68 -28.86 -8.56 -0.44
N VAL A 69 -27.89 -7.98 -1.13
CA VAL A 69 -28.10 -6.95 -2.17
C VAL A 69 -27.76 -7.50 -3.55
N PRO A 70 -28.67 -7.38 -4.54
CA PRO A 70 -28.35 -7.75 -5.92
C PRO A 70 -27.30 -6.80 -6.51
N LEU A 71 -26.16 -7.36 -6.89
CA LEU A 71 -25.04 -6.62 -7.45
C LEU A 71 -25.24 -6.35 -8.94
N LEU A 72 -24.69 -5.24 -9.40
CA LEU A 72 -24.61 -4.93 -10.83
C LEU A 72 -23.28 -5.44 -11.39
N PRO A 73 -23.22 -5.84 -12.67
CA PRO A 73 -21.94 -6.07 -13.33
C PRO A 73 -21.04 -4.84 -13.19
N VAL A 74 -19.79 -5.03 -12.79
CA VAL A 74 -18.84 -3.91 -12.57
C VAL A 74 -18.67 -3.06 -13.83
N LYS A 75 -18.75 -3.68 -15.01
CA LYS A 75 -18.71 -2.99 -16.29
C LYS A 75 -19.85 -1.97 -16.41
N ASP A 76 -21.05 -2.36 -16.03
CA ASP A 76 -22.22 -1.47 -16.05
C ASP A 76 -22.05 -0.30 -15.09
N VAL A 77 -21.54 -0.56 -13.88
CA VAL A 77 -21.30 0.48 -12.87
C VAL A 77 -20.35 1.55 -13.41
N PHE A 78 -19.23 1.15 -14.00
CA PHE A 78 -18.22 2.09 -14.49
C PHE A 78 -18.59 2.76 -15.80
N ILE A 79 -19.17 2.02 -16.76
CA ILE A 79 -19.59 2.60 -18.04
C ILE A 79 -20.73 3.61 -17.83
N LYS A 80 -21.77 3.24 -17.07
CA LYS A 80 -22.92 4.13 -16.83
C LYS A 80 -22.56 5.36 -16.02
N THR A 81 -21.60 5.26 -15.08
CA THR A 81 -21.20 6.38 -14.22
C THR A 81 -20.16 7.29 -14.88
N PHE A 82 -19.20 6.73 -15.60
CA PHE A 82 -18.05 7.49 -16.09
C PHE A 82 -17.91 7.54 -17.62
N GLY A 83 -18.73 6.82 -18.36
CA GLY A 83 -18.61 6.75 -19.82
C GLY A 83 -17.32 6.07 -20.28
N LEU A 84 -16.89 5.01 -19.57
CA LEU A 84 -15.75 4.22 -20.02
C LEU A 84 -16.05 3.53 -21.34
N ARG A 85 -15.01 3.35 -22.16
CA ARG A 85 -15.07 2.55 -23.38
C ARG A 85 -14.97 1.07 -23.04
N ASP A 86 -15.44 0.22 -23.93
CA ASP A 86 -15.40 -1.23 -23.73
C ASP A 86 -14.00 -1.81 -23.57
N ASP A 87 -13.00 -1.18 -24.21
CA ASP A 87 -11.58 -1.54 -24.14
C ASP A 87 -10.83 -0.94 -22.96
N GLU A 88 -11.50 -0.12 -22.14
CA GLU A 88 -10.90 0.53 -20.96
C GLU A 88 -11.14 -0.22 -19.66
N LEU A 89 -11.97 -1.29 -19.68
CA LEU A 89 -12.25 -2.11 -18.51
C LEU A 89 -12.19 -3.60 -18.87
N TYR A 90 -11.34 -4.33 -18.17
CA TYR A 90 -11.12 -5.77 -18.32
C TYR A 90 -11.82 -6.53 -17.18
N PRO A 91 -12.97 -7.21 -17.44
CA PRO A 91 -13.68 -7.94 -16.40
C PRO A 91 -12.90 -9.19 -15.93
N PHE A 92 -12.91 -9.42 -14.62
CA PHE A 92 -12.49 -10.65 -13.96
C PHE A 92 -13.70 -11.27 -13.25
N GLY A 93 -14.60 -11.88 -14.00
CA GLY A 93 -15.95 -12.22 -13.57
C GLY A 93 -16.89 -11.02 -13.64
N PRO A 94 -18.12 -11.13 -13.10
CA PRO A 94 -19.14 -10.10 -13.26
C PRO A 94 -18.93 -8.87 -12.35
N TYR A 95 -18.32 -9.01 -11.18
CA TYR A 95 -18.36 -8.00 -10.12
C TYR A 95 -17.04 -7.29 -9.84
N LYS A 96 -15.94 -7.72 -10.47
CA LYS A 96 -14.63 -7.07 -10.40
C LYS A 96 -13.97 -7.00 -11.77
N GLY A 97 -12.97 -6.16 -11.91
CA GLY A 97 -12.21 -6.00 -13.15
C GLY A 97 -10.98 -5.13 -12.94
N LYS A 98 -10.30 -4.80 -14.04
CA LYS A 98 -9.19 -3.84 -14.05
C LYS A 98 -9.48 -2.69 -15.00
N ILE A 99 -9.15 -1.46 -14.57
CA ILE A 99 -9.28 -0.28 -15.42
C ILE A 99 -7.96 -0.01 -16.13
N SER A 100 -8.04 0.21 -17.45
CA SER A 100 -6.86 0.51 -18.28
C SER A 100 -6.23 1.85 -17.90
N LEU A 101 -4.90 1.92 -17.96
CA LEU A 101 -4.15 3.16 -17.78
C LEU A 101 -4.42 4.17 -18.89
N SER A 102 -4.83 3.72 -20.08
CA SER A 102 -5.23 4.58 -21.22
C SER A 102 -6.37 5.55 -20.90
N VAL A 103 -7.17 5.24 -19.88
CA VAL A 103 -8.21 6.15 -19.35
C VAL A 103 -7.59 7.47 -18.90
N TYR A 104 -6.46 7.40 -18.17
CA TYR A 104 -5.77 8.61 -17.73
C TYR A 104 -5.25 9.44 -18.90
N ASP A 105 -4.65 8.79 -19.90
CA ASP A 105 -4.13 9.47 -21.08
C ASP A 105 -5.24 10.17 -21.87
N ARG A 106 -6.39 9.49 -22.03
CA ARG A 106 -7.57 10.05 -22.71
C ARG A 106 -8.16 11.25 -21.97
N LEU A 107 -8.13 11.22 -20.63
CA LEU A 107 -8.77 12.22 -19.78
C LEU A 107 -7.80 13.23 -19.15
N LYS A 108 -6.52 13.21 -19.52
CA LYS A 108 -5.48 14.03 -18.88
C LYS A 108 -5.79 15.52 -18.84
N ASP A 109 -6.45 16.04 -19.86
CA ASP A 109 -6.81 17.47 -19.98
C ASP A 109 -8.14 17.82 -19.27
N GLN A 110 -8.88 16.83 -18.75
CA GLN A 110 -10.06 17.06 -17.94
C GLN A 110 -9.66 17.68 -16.58
N PRO A 111 -10.48 18.60 -16.02
CA PRO A 111 -10.25 19.10 -14.67
C PRO A 111 -10.37 17.96 -13.66
N ASN A 112 -9.57 18.02 -12.61
CA ASN A 112 -9.70 17.12 -11.48
C ASN A 112 -10.97 17.42 -10.69
N GLY A 113 -11.55 16.37 -10.08
CA GLY A 113 -12.54 16.51 -9.03
C GLY A 113 -11.92 16.85 -7.68
N TYR A 114 -12.76 16.99 -6.67
CA TYR A 114 -12.33 17.17 -5.28
C TYR A 114 -11.67 15.92 -4.73
N TYR A 115 -10.54 16.10 -4.06
CA TYR A 115 -9.75 15.02 -3.49
C TYR A 115 -9.85 15.02 -1.98
N VAL A 116 -10.47 14.00 -1.41
CA VAL A 116 -10.78 13.87 0.02
C VAL A 116 -9.99 12.71 0.61
N VAL A 117 -9.18 12.98 1.63
CA VAL A 117 -8.44 11.94 2.37
C VAL A 117 -9.13 11.61 3.69
N ILE A 118 -9.32 10.32 3.95
CA ILE A 118 -9.93 9.84 5.20
C ILE A 118 -8.82 9.22 6.07
N CYS A 119 -8.55 9.80 7.22
CA CYS A 119 -7.67 9.27 8.27
C CYS A 119 -8.44 9.17 9.59
N GLY A 120 -7.78 8.77 10.66
CA GLY A 120 -8.41 8.68 11.98
C GLY A 120 -7.58 9.35 13.06
N ILE A 121 -8.04 9.15 14.30
CA ILE A 121 -7.23 9.32 15.50
C ILE A 121 -6.43 8.05 15.80
N ASN A 122 -5.58 8.02 16.83
CA ASN A 122 -4.93 6.78 17.26
C ASN A 122 -5.99 5.75 17.67
N PRO A 123 -5.98 4.53 17.10
CA PRO A 123 -7.07 3.59 17.27
C PRO A 123 -6.99 2.79 18.58
N THR A 124 -8.11 2.19 18.97
CA THR A 124 -8.12 1.03 19.86
C THR A 124 -7.67 -0.23 19.11
N PRO A 125 -7.34 -1.33 19.80
CA PRO A 125 -7.09 -2.62 19.16
C PRO A 125 -8.27 -3.18 18.34
N LEU A 126 -9.48 -2.66 18.52
CA LEU A 126 -10.68 -3.05 17.78
C LEU A 126 -10.85 -2.31 16.44
N GLY A 127 -10.08 -1.23 16.22
CA GLY A 127 -10.21 -0.34 15.07
C GLY A 127 -11.38 0.65 15.19
N GLU A 128 -11.38 1.70 14.37
CA GLU A 128 -12.33 2.82 14.50
C GLU A 128 -13.23 2.99 13.25
N GLY A 129 -13.24 2.01 12.36
CA GLY A 129 -14.16 1.99 11.22
C GLY A 129 -13.82 2.98 10.09
N LYS A 130 -12.55 3.34 9.86
CA LYS A 130 -12.18 4.27 8.77
C LYS A 130 -12.64 3.80 7.40
N SER A 131 -12.37 2.54 7.02
CA SER A 131 -12.80 1.99 5.71
C SER A 131 -14.32 1.97 5.62
N THR A 132 -15.01 1.61 6.71
CA THR A 132 -16.48 1.69 6.81
C THR A 132 -16.97 3.14 6.60
N THR A 133 -16.30 4.13 7.21
CA THR A 133 -16.63 5.56 7.02
C THR A 133 -16.36 6.00 5.58
N THR A 134 -15.25 5.58 4.97
CA THR A 134 -14.91 5.90 3.59
C THR A 134 -16.00 5.40 2.63
N LEU A 135 -16.43 4.15 2.81
CA LEU A 135 -17.46 3.53 1.99
C LEU A 135 -18.84 4.12 2.25
N GLY A 136 -19.19 4.37 3.54
CA GLY A 136 -20.44 5.03 3.90
C GLY A 136 -20.55 6.45 3.35
N LEU A 137 -19.45 7.22 3.37
CA LEU A 137 -19.37 8.54 2.75
C LEU A 137 -19.50 8.46 1.22
N SER A 138 -18.89 7.44 0.58
CA SER A 138 -19.08 7.17 -0.85
C SER A 138 -20.54 6.95 -1.19
N GLN A 139 -21.20 6.07 -0.44
CA GLN A 139 -22.62 5.77 -0.62
C GLN A 139 -23.48 7.02 -0.38
N ALA A 140 -23.18 7.81 0.66
CA ALA A 140 -23.90 9.05 0.93
C ALA A 140 -23.79 10.06 -0.22
N LEU A 141 -22.56 10.32 -0.70
CA LEU A 141 -22.35 11.25 -1.81
C LEU A 141 -23.00 10.75 -3.12
N GLY A 142 -22.84 9.46 -3.43
CA GLY A 142 -23.35 8.90 -4.70
C GLY A 142 -24.82 8.61 -4.69
N ALA A 143 -25.32 7.80 -3.73
CA ALA A 143 -26.68 7.32 -3.72
C ALA A 143 -27.69 8.34 -3.14
N HIS A 144 -27.27 9.13 -2.14
CA HIS A 144 -28.19 10.00 -1.41
C HIS A 144 -28.06 11.49 -1.77
N LEU A 145 -26.88 11.95 -2.17
CA LEU A 145 -26.64 13.34 -2.57
C LEU A 145 -26.49 13.53 -4.07
N GLY A 146 -26.58 12.45 -4.86
CA GLY A 146 -26.54 12.49 -6.32
C GLY A 146 -25.23 13.05 -6.89
N LYS A 147 -24.12 12.90 -6.19
CA LYS A 147 -22.81 13.35 -6.64
C LYS A 147 -22.09 12.26 -7.44
N LYS A 148 -21.24 12.65 -8.36
CA LYS A 148 -20.30 11.74 -8.99
C LYS A 148 -19.17 11.46 -8.00
N VAL A 149 -19.00 10.21 -7.58
CA VAL A 149 -18.01 9.81 -6.59
C VAL A 149 -17.28 8.56 -7.04
N LEU A 150 -16.01 8.47 -6.70
CA LEU A 150 -15.18 7.28 -6.82
C LEU A 150 -14.36 7.12 -5.52
N THR A 151 -14.30 5.89 -5.04
CA THR A 151 -13.59 5.60 -3.79
C THR A 151 -12.35 4.76 -4.07
N ASN A 152 -11.19 5.22 -3.60
CA ASN A 152 -9.91 4.51 -3.72
C ASN A 152 -9.50 3.93 -2.38
N ILE A 153 -9.52 2.60 -2.26
CA ILE A 153 -9.16 1.89 -1.03
C ILE A 153 -8.01 0.91 -1.28
N ARG A 154 -7.36 0.54 -0.19
CA ARG A 154 -6.27 -0.43 -0.24
C ARG A 154 -6.79 -1.85 -0.38
N GLN A 155 -6.08 -2.66 -1.17
CA GLN A 155 -6.28 -4.10 -1.21
C GLN A 155 -5.82 -4.72 0.12
N PRO A 156 -6.64 -5.55 0.80
CA PRO A 156 -6.24 -6.18 2.04
C PRO A 156 -5.27 -7.34 1.82
N SER A 157 -4.46 -7.61 2.85
CA SER A 157 -3.67 -8.86 2.97
C SER A 157 -4.53 -9.96 3.57
N MET A 158 -4.35 -11.20 3.10
CA MET A 158 -5.04 -12.36 3.66
C MET A 158 -4.58 -12.71 5.07
N GLY A 159 -3.35 -12.37 5.45
CA GLY A 159 -2.85 -12.63 6.79
C GLY A 159 -3.72 -12.03 7.90
N PRO A 160 -3.99 -10.72 7.94
CA PRO A 160 -4.94 -10.12 8.87
C PRO A 160 -6.37 -10.63 8.72
N THR A 161 -6.82 -10.93 7.50
CA THR A 161 -8.18 -11.43 7.22
C THR A 161 -8.42 -12.76 7.94
N PHE A 162 -7.54 -13.73 7.79
CA PHE A 162 -7.65 -15.03 8.47
C PHE A 162 -7.11 -15.01 9.91
N GLY A 163 -6.30 -14.01 10.27
CA GLY A 163 -5.67 -13.87 11.59
C GLY A 163 -6.53 -13.16 12.62
N ILE A 164 -6.71 -11.85 12.49
CA ILE A 164 -7.25 -11.00 13.57
C ILE A 164 -8.58 -10.37 13.21
N LYS A 165 -8.76 -9.90 11.94
CA LYS A 165 -9.86 -9.01 11.58
C LYS A 165 -11.06 -9.67 10.94
N GLY A 166 -10.91 -10.84 10.32
CA GLY A 166 -12.00 -11.49 9.59
C GLY A 166 -12.38 -10.84 8.26
N GLY A 167 -11.79 -9.69 7.91
CA GLY A 167 -12.05 -8.97 6.66
C GLY A 167 -11.71 -7.48 6.77
N ALA A 168 -11.71 -6.79 5.61
CA ALA A 168 -11.38 -5.37 5.49
C ALA A 168 -12.28 -4.61 4.48
N ALA A 169 -13.35 -5.24 3.99
CA ALA A 169 -14.27 -4.68 2.99
C ALA A 169 -15.16 -3.54 3.52
N GLY A 170 -14.99 -3.09 4.75
CA GLY A 170 -15.93 -2.24 5.48
C GLY A 170 -16.70 -3.05 6.50
N GLY A 171 -17.94 -2.65 6.84
CA GLY A 171 -18.80 -3.39 7.77
C GLY A 171 -20.22 -2.86 7.80
N GLY A 172 -21.14 -3.70 8.24
CA GLY A 172 -22.58 -3.42 8.23
C GLY A 172 -23.05 -3.03 6.83
N TYR A 173 -23.84 -1.98 6.74
CA TYR A 173 -24.37 -1.48 5.47
C TYR A 173 -23.41 -0.57 4.68
N SER A 174 -22.13 -0.49 5.07
CA SER A 174 -21.11 0.30 4.38
C SER A 174 -19.94 -0.59 3.99
N GLN A 175 -20.05 -1.30 2.87
CA GLN A 175 -19.11 -2.30 2.40
C GLN A 175 -18.76 -2.11 0.92
N CYS A 176 -17.55 -2.56 0.56
CA CYS A 176 -17.15 -2.87 -0.80
C CYS A 176 -17.52 -4.32 -1.10
N VAL A 177 -18.22 -4.57 -2.21
CA VAL A 177 -18.86 -5.86 -2.50
C VAL A 177 -18.49 -6.39 -3.89
N PRO A 178 -18.42 -7.73 -4.06
CA PRO A 178 -18.62 -8.80 -3.06
C PRO A 178 -17.51 -8.81 -1.99
N MET A 179 -17.90 -8.95 -0.72
CA MET A 179 -16.96 -8.91 0.41
C MET A 179 -15.93 -10.04 0.35
N GLU A 180 -16.35 -11.24 -0.02
CA GLU A 180 -15.51 -12.42 -0.17
C GLU A 180 -14.44 -12.21 -1.26
N GLU A 181 -14.80 -11.67 -2.42
CA GLU A 181 -13.84 -11.38 -3.50
C GLU A 181 -12.85 -10.28 -3.10
N PHE A 182 -13.33 -9.26 -2.37
CA PHE A 182 -12.49 -8.19 -1.85
C PHE A 182 -11.44 -8.69 -0.87
N ASN A 183 -11.81 -9.59 0.04
CA ASN A 183 -10.95 -10.07 1.12
C ASN A 183 -9.99 -11.19 0.71
N LEU A 184 -10.17 -11.80 -0.46
CA LEU A 184 -9.36 -12.94 -0.91
C LEU A 184 -8.35 -12.52 -2.01
N HIS A 185 -8.48 -13.10 -3.18
CA HIS A 185 -7.44 -13.00 -4.22
C HIS A 185 -7.60 -11.81 -5.15
N MET A 186 -8.79 -11.22 -5.23
CA MET A 186 -9.13 -10.18 -6.22
C MET A 186 -8.74 -10.60 -7.64
N THR A 187 -7.74 -9.94 -8.23
CA THR A 187 -7.22 -10.22 -9.58
C THR A 187 -5.78 -10.75 -9.57
N GLY A 188 -5.22 -11.04 -8.39
CA GLY A 188 -3.89 -11.65 -8.25
C GLY A 188 -2.73 -10.68 -7.97
N ASP A 189 -2.98 -9.41 -7.66
CA ASP A 189 -1.92 -8.41 -7.43
C ASP A 189 -0.97 -8.81 -6.28
N ILE A 190 -1.52 -9.32 -5.17
CA ILE A 190 -0.72 -9.81 -4.02
C ILE A 190 0.16 -11.00 -4.45
N HIS A 191 -0.37 -11.91 -5.28
CA HIS A 191 0.40 -13.01 -5.83
C HIS A 191 1.54 -12.52 -6.73
N ALA A 192 1.28 -11.56 -7.62
CA ALA A 192 2.29 -10.95 -8.48
C ALA A 192 3.45 -10.35 -7.67
N ILE A 193 3.14 -9.61 -6.61
CA ILE A 193 4.14 -9.06 -5.68
C ILE A 193 4.92 -10.18 -4.98
N THR A 194 4.24 -11.23 -4.50
CA THR A 194 4.89 -12.38 -3.86
C THR A 194 5.87 -13.06 -4.81
N ALA A 195 5.44 -13.31 -6.05
CA ALA A 195 6.27 -13.94 -7.08
C ALA A 195 7.48 -13.08 -7.43
N ALA A 196 7.29 -11.78 -7.70
CA ALA A 196 8.37 -10.85 -8.02
C ALA A 196 9.38 -10.72 -6.86
N HIS A 197 8.90 -10.54 -5.65
CA HIS A 197 9.76 -10.39 -4.47
C HIS A 197 10.59 -11.64 -4.20
N ASN A 198 9.98 -12.82 -4.26
CA ASN A 198 10.65 -14.08 -3.99
C ASN A 198 11.59 -14.49 -5.13
N LEU A 199 11.27 -14.13 -6.39
CA LEU A 199 12.19 -14.30 -7.52
C LEU A 199 13.47 -13.49 -7.30
N PHE A 200 13.35 -12.24 -6.84
CA PHE A 200 14.53 -11.44 -6.53
C PHE A 200 15.33 -12.03 -5.36
N ALA A 201 14.67 -12.48 -4.29
CA ALA A 201 15.35 -13.18 -3.19
C ALA A 201 16.12 -14.41 -3.67
N ALA A 202 15.53 -15.22 -4.57
CA ALA A 202 16.19 -16.37 -5.16
C ALA A 202 17.38 -15.98 -6.05
N ALA A 203 17.25 -14.88 -6.82
CA ALA A 203 18.33 -14.37 -7.67
C ALA A 203 19.54 -13.90 -6.85
N ILE A 204 19.31 -13.26 -5.70
CA ILE A 204 20.38 -12.84 -4.77
C ILE A 204 21.16 -14.06 -4.27
N ASP A 205 20.46 -15.10 -3.77
CA ASP A 205 21.09 -16.29 -3.24
C ASP A 205 21.81 -17.10 -4.33
N ALA A 206 21.20 -17.21 -5.51
CA ALA A 206 21.82 -17.87 -6.67
C ALA A 206 23.10 -17.14 -7.11
N ARG A 207 23.07 -15.80 -7.15
CA ARG A 207 24.25 -15.00 -7.52
C ARG A 207 25.37 -15.15 -6.49
N TYR A 208 25.05 -15.04 -5.20
CA TYR A 208 26.00 -15.29 -4.11
C TYR A 208 26.64 -16.68 -4.21
N TYR A 209 25.81 -17.72 -4.47
CA TYR A 209 26.31 -19.08 -4.67
C TYR A 209 27.28 -19.18 -5.86
N HIS A 210 26.89 -18.70 -7.04
CA HIS A 210 27.70 -18.83 -8.25
C HIS A 210 29.02 -18.04 -8.21
N GLU A 211 29.05 -16.87 -7.58
CA GLU A 211 30.27 -16.11 -7.38
C GLU A 211 31.27 -16.82 -6.45
N ASN A 212 30.76 -17.56 -5.47
CA ASN A 212 31.59 -18.29 -4.51
C ASN A 212 32.01 -19.70 -4.99
N THR A 213 31.37 -20.24 -6.02
CA THR A 213 31.64 -21.61 -6.53
C THR A 213 32.31 -21.63 -7.90
N SER A 214 32.29 -20.53 -8.65
CA SER A 214 32.89 -20.43 -10.00
C SER A 214 34.06 -19.44 -10.03
N SER A 215 35.02 -19.65 -10.93
CA SER A 215 36.02 -18.63 -11.24
C SER A 215 35.41 -17.48 -12.05
N PRO A 216 35.96 -16.25 -12.03
CA PRO A 216 35.50 -15.15 -12.85
C PRO A 216 35.34 -15.48 -14.32
N ASN A 217 36.33 -16.12 -14.91
CA ASN A 217 36.27 -16.56 -16.32
C ASN A 217 35.17 -17.59 -16.54
N GLY A 218 35.07 -18.61 -15.65
CA GLY A 218 34.02 -19.62 -15.76
C GLY A 218 32.63 -19.05 -15.60
N LEU A 219 32.48 -17.98 -14.81
CA LEU A 219 31.21 -17.27 -14.66
C LEU A 219 30.89 -16.43 -15.90
N PHE A 220 31.92 -15.77 -16.50
CA PHE A 220 31.74 -15.01 -17.73
C PHE A 220 31.34 -15.92 -18.91
N GLU A 221 31.99 -17.09 -19.05
CA GLU A 221 31.64 -18.10 -20.07
C GLU A 221 30.18 -18.57 -19.97
N LYS A 222 29.65 -18.67 -18.75
CA LYS A 222 28.28 -19.09 -18.51
C LYS A 222 27.26 -17.96 -18.71
N LEU A 223 27.63 -16.72 -18.36
CA LEU A 223 26.74 -15.55 -18.51
C LEU A 223 26.69 -15.07 -19.97
N CYS A 224 27.80 -15.15 -20.69
CA CYS A 224 27.91 -14.74 -22.07
C CYS A 224 28.47 -15.90 -22.91
N PRO A 225 27.71 -17.00 -23.08
CA PRO A 225 28.21 -18.16 -23.86
C PRO A 225 28.39 -17.81 -25.33
N LYS A 226 29.31 -18.50 -25.99
CA LYS A 226 29.42 -18.45 -27.44
C LYS A 226 28.24 -19.14 -28.10
N ASP A 227 27.66 -18.52 -29.09
CA ASP A 227 26.67 -19.14 -29.96
C ASP A 227 27.31 -20.14 -30.93
N LYS A 228 26.48 -20.73 -31.80
CA LYS A 228 26.98 -21.70 -32.83
C LYS A 228 27.97 -21.10 -33.81
N SER A 229 28.00 -19.78 -33.98
CA SER A 229 28.96 -19.06 -34.84
C SER A 229 30.24 -18.67 -34.09
N GLY A 230 30.34 -18.96 -32.80
CA GLY A 230 31.44 -18.57 -31.94
C GLY A 230 31.38 -17.15 -31.39
N LYS A 231 30.30 -16.43 -31.65
CA LYS A 231 30.08 -15.05 -31.22
C LYS A 231 29.39 -15.02 -29.83
N ARG A 232 29.78 -14.04 -29.00
CA ARG A 232 29.11 -13.73 -27.74
C ARG A 232 28.20 -12.49 -27.85
N THR A 233 27.17 -12.47 -27.07
CA THR A 233 26.29 -11.29 -26.92
C THR A 233 25.97 -11.06 -25.47
N PHE A 234 25.72 -9.79 -25.08
CA PHE A 234 25.11 -9.47 -23.80
C PHE A 234 23.60 -9.53 -23.93
N GLU A 235 22.96 -10.13 -22.95
CA GLU A 235 21.51 -9.99 -22.81
C GLU A 235 21.14 -8.54 -22.43
N LEU A 236 19.99 -8.06 -22.87
CA LEU A 236 19.52 -6.69 -22.59
C LEU A 236 19.52 -6.35 -21.09
N SER A 237 19.20 -7.33 -20.26
CA SER A 237 19.20 -7.19 -18.79
C SER A 237 20.58 -6.90 -18.19
N MET A 238 21.67 -7.20 -18.91
CA MET A 238 23.05 -6.95 -18.48
C MET A 238 23.54 -5.52 -18.77
N HIS A 239 22.82 -4.79 -19.63
CA HIS A 239 23.25 -3.46 -20.06
C HIS A 239 23.29 -2.45 -18.91
N ALA A 240 22.35 -2.50 -17.97
CA ALA A 240 22.35 -1.62 -16.81
C ALA A 240 23.62 -1.79 -15.95
N ARG A 241 24.08 -3.03 -15.77
CA ARG A 241 25.34 -3.33 -15.07
C ARG A 241 26.54 -2.76 -15.81
N LEU A 242 26.58 -2.92 -17.13
CA LEU A 242 27.67 -2.35 -17.95
C LEU A 242 27.73 -0.83 -17.87
N GLU A 243 26.57 -0.16 -17.94
CA GLU A 243 26.49 1.30 -17.75
C GLU A 243 27.05 1.74 -16.40
N ARG A 244 26.64 1.08 -15.34
CA ARG A 244 27.08 1.39 -13.98
C ARG A 244 28.60 1.22 -13.80
N LEU A 245 29.20 0.28 -14.51
CA LEU A 245 30.65 0.06 -14.52
C LEU A 245 31.42 1.03 -15.45
N GLY A 246 30.72 1.93 -16.16
CA GLY A 246 31.33 2.80 -17.18
C GLY A 246 31.69 2.07 -18.49
N LEU A 247 31.20 0.84 -18.68
CA LEU A 247 31.46 -0.04 -19.83
C LEU A 247 30.34 -0.01 -20.86
N GLY A 248 29.41 0.94 -20.76
CA GLY A 248 28.25 1.04 -21.65
C GLY A 248 28.60 1.13 -23.15
N HIS A 249 29.75 1.70 -23.49
CA HIS A 249 30.28 1.77 -24.85
C HIS A 249 30.68 0.40 -25.43
N LYS A 250 30.82 -0.63 -24.59
CA LYS A 250 31.21 -2.01 -24.97
C LYS A 250 30.02 -2.98 -25.07
N LYS A 251 28.78 -2.50 -24.93
CA LYS A 251 27.56 -3.33 -24.94
C LYS A 251 27.38 -4.22 -26.16
N GLY A 252 27.93 -3.83 -27.29
CA GLY A 252 27.79 -4.56 -28.54
C GLY A 252 28.78 -5.74 -28.72
N ASP A 253 29.82 -5.79 -27.89
CA ASP A 253 30.89 -6.79 -28.05
C ASP A 253 31.46 -7.24 -26.69
N PRO A 254 31.02 -8.40 -26.16
CA PRO A 254 31.57 -8.96 -24.92
C PRO A 254 33.05 -9.34 -25.01
N GLU A 255 33.59 -9.62 -26.20
CA GLU A 255 35.00 -9.94 -26.36
C GLU A 255 35.91 -8.71 -26.21
N SER A 256 35.39 -7.50 -26.35
CA SER A 256 36.10 -6.24 -26.10
C SER A 256 36.44 -5.96 -24.64
N LEU A 257 35.86 -6.72 -23.70
CA LEU A 257 36.18 -6.59 -22.28
C LEU A 257 37.53 -7.19 -21.95
N THR A 258 38.38 -6.42 -21.23
CA THR A 258 39.63 -6.96 -20.65
C THR A 258 39.34 -8.01 -19.57
N PRO A 259 40.30 -8.83 -19.16
CA PRO A 259 40.12 -9.80 -18.08
C PRO A 259 39.61 -9.14 -16.78
N GLU A 260 40.13 -7.95 -16.42
CA GLU A 260 39.76 -7.18 -15.25
C GLU A 260 38.31 -6.63 -15.35
N GLU A 261 37.92 -6.16 -16.54
CA GLU A 261 36.56 -5.69 -16.82
C GLU A 261 35.57 -6.86 -16.79
N ARG A 262 35.95 -8.04 -17.32
CA ARG A 262 35.12 -9.26 -17.21
C ARG A 262 34.89 -9.64 -15.74
N GLU A 263 35.98 -9.63 -14.94
CA GLU A 263 35.84 -9.92 -13.49
C GLU A 263 34.90 -8.92 -12.80
N LYS A 264 35.06 -7.61 -13.00
CA LYS A 264 34.18 -6.57 -12.47
C LYS A 264 32.73 -6.74 -12.92
N PHE A 265 32.52 -7.15 -14.16
CA PHE A 265 31.18 -7.37 -14.70
C PHE A 265 30.49 -8.57 -14.06
N VAL A 266 31.19 -9.70 -13.94
CA VAL A 266 30.60 -10.95 -13.45
C VAL A 266 30.53 -11.03 -11.92
N LYS A 267 31.34 -10.30 -11.19
CA LYS A 267 31.32 -10.26 -9.73
C LYS A 267 30.54 -9.05 -9.24
N LEU A 268 29.52 -9.27 -8.43
CA LEU A 268 28.87 -8.26 -7.63
C LEU A 268 29.59 -8.07 -6.29
N ASP A 269 30.43 -9.04 -5.92
CA ASP A 269 31.21 -9.08 -4.69
C ASP A 269 30.36 -8.92 -3.42
N ILE A 270 29.28 -9.72 -3.38
CA ILE A 270 28.22 -9.62 -2.38
C ILE A 270 28.75 -9.90 -0.96
N ASP A 271 28.58 -8.95 -0.04
CA ASP A 271 28.72 -9.19 1.38
C ASP A 271 27.44 -9.83 1.93
N PRO A 272 27.47 -11.14 2.28
CA PRO A 272 26.26 -11.86 2.71
C PRO A 272 25.68 -11.34 4.03
N THR A 273 26.49 -10.64 4.87
CA THR A 273 26.04 -10.08 6.14
C THR A 273 25.13 -8.86 5.95
N THR A 274 25.17 -8.25 4.76
CA THR A 274 24.38 -7.07 4.40
C THR A 274 23.09 -7.41 3.65
N ILE A 275 22.83 -8.69 3.35
CA ILE A 275 21.60 -9.09 2.63
C ILE A 275 20.37 -8.87 3.52
N ALA A 276 19.72 -7.72 3.34
CA ALA A 276 18.49 -7.36 4.06
C ALA A 276 17.22 -7.89 3.40
N TRP A 277 17.29 -8.34 2.14
CA TRP A 277 16.16 -8.82 1.36
C TRP A 277 15.68 -10.17 1.87
N LYS A 278 14.51 -10.17 2.55
CA LYS A 278 13.84 -11.39 3.05
C LYS A 278 13.01 -12.02 1.92
N ARG A 279 12.33 -13.12 2.23
CA ARG A 279 11.24 -13.65 1.41
C ARG A 279 9.90 -13.13 1.92
N VAL A 280 8.82 -13.30 1.14
CA VAL A 280 7.49 -12.89 1.57
C VAL A 280 6.47 -14.00 1.42
N VAL A 281 5.45 -13.96 2.28
CA VAL A 281 4.27 -14.83 2.27
C VAL A 281 3.06 -14.05 2.74
N ASP A 282 1.88 -14.27 2.12
CA ASP A 282 0.67 -13.53 2.51
C ASP A 282 -0.14 -14.26 3.59
N CYS A 283 0.52 -14.61 4.67
CA CYS A 283 -0.11 -15.19 5.87
C CYS A 283 0.59 -14.72 7.15
N ASN A 284 -0.09 -14.87 8.28
CA ASN A 284 0.47 -14.59 9.60
C ASN A 284 1.20 -15.83 10.12
N ASP A 285 2.54 -15.82 10.06
CA ASP A 285 3.38 -16.91 10.55
C ASP A 285 4.63 -16.41 11.29
N LYS A 286 4.53 -16.31 12.61
CA LYS A 286 5.65 -15.84 13.43
C LYS A 286 6.86 -16.77 13.46
N TYR A 287 6.70 -18.05 13.09
CA TYR A 287 7.80 -19.01 13.07
C TYR A 287 8.78 -18.77 11.92
N LEU A 288 8.32 -18.05 10.87
CA LEU A 288 9.15 -17.66 9.73
C LEU A 288 9.96 -16.38 9.94
N ARG A 289 9.91 -15.77 11.12
CA ARG A 289 10.67 -14.52 11.40
C ARG A 289 12.17 -14.68 11.27
N LYS A 290 12.67 -15.89 11.57
CA LYS A 290 14.08 -16.25 11.57
C LYS A 290 14.23 -17.66 11.06
N VAL A 291 14.87 -17.83 9.92
CA VAL A 291 15.11 -19.12 9.28
C VAL A 291 16.55 -19.17 8.77
N GLU A 292 17.15 -20.34 8.74
CA GLU A 292 18.46 -20.56 8.13
C GLU A 292 18.26 -21.27 6.79
N ILE A 293 18.92 -20.74 5.76
CA ILE A 293 18.85 -21.25 4.38
C ILE A 293 20.25 -21.63 3.86
N GLY A 294 20.33 -22.39 2.77
CA GLY A 294 21.61 -22.80 2.16
C GLY A 294 22.30 -23.93 2.93
N ARG A 295 21.54 -24.82 3.61
CA ARG A 295 22.07 -25.93 4.41
C ARG A 295 22.21 -27.26 3.68
N SER A 296 21.68 -27.36 2.47
CA SER A 296 21.78 -28.59 1.69
C SER A 296 23.23 -28.82 1.24
N PRO A 297 23.66 -30.06 1.03
CA PRO A 297 25.02 -30.38 0.53
C PRO A 297 25.34 -29.70 -0.81
N SER A 298 24.32 -29.38 -1.62
CA SER A 298 24.50 -28.66 -2.89
C SER A 298 24.99 -27.23 -2.73
N GLU A 299 24.76 -26.57 -1.59
CA GLU A 299 25.21 -25.23 -1.28
C GLU A 299 26.60 -25.18 -0.60
N PHE A 300 27.32 -26.30 -0.54
CA PHE A 300 28.71 -26.33 -0.10
C PHE A 300 29.65 -25.85 -1.22
N SER A 301 30.44 -24.83 -0.93
CA SER A 301 31.46 -24.35 -1.86
C SER A 301 32.77 -25.13 -1.69
N LYS A 302 33.05 -26.07 -2.64
CA LYS A 302 34.33 -26.75 -2.68
C LYS A 302 35.51 -25.81 -2.89
N ARG A 303 35.30 -24.66 -3.56
CA ARG A 303 36.33 -23.66 -3.84
C ARG A 303 36.77 -22.91 -2.57
N GLN A 304 35.85 -22.67 -1.64
CA GLN A 304 36.10 -21.96 -0.39
C GLN A 304 36.11 -22.87 0.81
N ASP A 305 35.86 -24.15 0.63
CA ASP A 305 35.75 -25.18 1.68
C ASP A 305 34.80 -24.77 2.79
N LYS A 306 33.63 -24.24 2.42
CA LYS A 306 32.59 -23.79 3.37
C LYS A 306 31.18 -23.97 2.88
N GLN A 307 30.24 -24.11 3.83
CA GLN A 307 28.81 -24.05 3.60
C GLN A 307 28.40 -22.59 3.37
N LEU A 308 27.66 -22.33 2.27
CA LEU A 308 27.17 -21.00 1.93
C LEU A 308 25.78 -20.74 2.55
N SER A 309 25.62 -21.08 3.84
CA SER A 309 24.40 -20.83 4.58
C SER A 309 24.35 -19.40 5.12
N ARG A 310 23.14 -18.90 5.32
CA ARG A 310 22.90 -17.64 5.99
C ARG A 310 21.55 -17.62 6.72
N GLU A 311 21.46 -16.77 7.73
CA GLU A 311 20.20 -16.47 8.38
C GLU A 311 19.39 -15.46 7.56
N THR A 312 18.08 -15.65 7.51
CA THR A 312 17.13 -14.74 6.87
C THR A 312 15.77 -14.87 7.58
N GLY A 313 14.68 -14.46 6.94
CA GLY A 313 13.32 -14.63 7.43
C GLY A 313 12.31 -14.32 6.36
N PHE A 314 11.05 -14.28 6.76
CA PHE A 314 9.95 -13.87 5.91
C PHE A 314 9.30 -12.58 6.46
N ALA A 315 8.74 -11.81 5.54
CA ALA A 315 7.82 -10.73 5.85
C ALA A 315 6.44 -11.04 5.23
N ILE A 316 5.40 -10.38 5.70
CA ILE A 316 4.11 -10.48 5.03
C ILE A 316 4.18 -9.74 3.68
N THR A 317 3.53 -10.25 2.63
CA THR A 317 3.67 -9.73 1.26
C THR A 317 3.41 -8.22 1.15
N VAL A 318 2.42 -7.71 1.87
CA VAL A 318 2.10 -6.26 1.87
C VAL A 318 3.17 -5.38 2.54
N SER A 319 4.16 -5.97 3.21
CA SER A 319 5.35 -5.28 3.73
C SER A 319 6.47 -5.17 2.71
N SER A 320 6.33 -5.79 1.53
CA SER A 320 7.32 -5.72 0.45
C SER A 320 7.53 -4.29 -0.04
N GLU A 321 8.77 -3.92 -0.35
CA GLU A 321 9.07 -2.68 -1.06
C GLU A 321 8.34 -2.61 -2.42
N ILE A 322 8.14 -3.75 -3.09
CA ILE A 322 7.38 -3.84 -4.36
C ILE A 322 5.92 -3.40 -4.17
N MET A 323 5.31 -3.69 -3.02
CA MET A 323 3.97 -3.17 -2.69
C MET A 323 3.96 -1.64 -2.57
N ALA A 324 4.97 -1.05 -1.94
CA ALA A 324 5.12 0.40 -1.83
C ALA A 324 5.39 1.03 -3.20
N ILE A 325 6.20 0.39 -4.04
CA ILE A 325 6.45 0.79 -5.43
C ILE A 325 5.15 0.79 -6.23
N LEU A 326 4.36 -0.27 -6.17
CA LEU A 326 3.06 -0.34 -6.86
C LEU A 326 2.13 0.82 -6.47
N ALA A 327 2.14 1.21 -5.20
CA ALA A 327 1.33 2.33 -4.74
C ALA A 327 1.84 3.71 -5.18
N LEU A 328 3.14 3.85 -5.42
CA LEU A 328 3.77 5.14 -5.76
C LEU A 328 4.12 5.29 -7.24
N ALA A 329 4.09 4.22 -8.03
CA ALA A 329 4.35 4.27 -9.46
C ALA A 329 3.30 5.11 -10.19
N SER A 330 3.74 5.85 -11.22
CA SER A 330 2.88 6.67 -12.07
C SER A 330 2.44 5.98 -13.37
N ASP A 331 3.27 5.08 -13.86
CA ASP A 331 3.09 4.33 -15.11
C ASP A 331 4.05 3.12 -15.15
N LEU A 332 4.04 2.37 -16.26
CA LEU A 332 4.87 1.17 -16.41
C LEU A 332 6.38 1.49 -16.48
N GLN A 333 6.76 2.63 -17.04
CA GLN A 333 8.16 3.03 -17.14
C GLN A 333 8.71 3.41 -15.75
N ASP A 334 7.94 4.19 -14.98
CA ASP A 334 8.28 4.53 -13.60
C ASP A 334 8.31 3.28 -12.71
N LEU A 335 7.36 2.34 -12.88
CA LEU A 335 7.37 1.05 -12.19
C LEU A 335 8.69 0.31 -12.43
N ARG A 336 9.11 0.18 -13.72
CA ARG A 336 10.37 -0.48 -14.07
C ARG A 336 11.58 0.24 -13.48
N ALA A 337 11.61 1.55 -13.58
CA ALA A 337 12.72 2.36 -13.03
C ALA A 337 12.81 2.22 -11.50
N ARG A 338 11.67 2.18 -10.80
CA ARG A 338 11.61 1.94 -9.36
C ARG A 338 12.08 0.54 -8.98
N LEU A 339 11.61 -0.48 -9.70
CA LEU A 339 12.05 -1.87 -9.46
C LEU A 339 13.56 -2.01 -9.67
N GLY A 340 14.13 -1.36 -10.70
CA GLY A 340 15.56 -1.42 -11.01
C GLY A 340 16.46 -0.89 -9.90
N ARG A 341 16.05 0.16 -9.21
CA ARG A 341 16.86 0.78 -8.13
C ARG A 341 16.65 0.19 -6.74
N MET A 342 15.81 -0.84 -6.55
CA MET A 342 15.69 -1.52 -5.25
C MET A 342 17.07 -2.01 -4.79
N VAL A 343 17.50 -1.62 -3.60
CA VAL A 343 18.76 -2.05 -2.98
C VAL A 343 18.49 -3.27 -2.10
N CYS A 344 19.17 -4.39 -2.38
CA CYS A 344 18.98 -5.64 -1.64
C CYS A 344 20.11 -5.98 -0.69
N CYS A 345 21.33 -5.56 -0.98
CA CYS A 345 22.54 -5.80 -0.21
C CYS A 345 23.63 -4.81 -0.61
N TYR A 346 24.82 -4.98 -0.04
CA TYR A 346 26.01 -4.20 -0.38
C TYR A 346 27.15 -5.15 -0.79
N SER A 347 28.08 -4.62 -1.59
CA SER A 347 29.34 -5.31 -1.85
C SER A 347 30.28 -5.21 -0.66
N PHE A 348 31.35 -6.02 -0.60
CA PHE A 348 32.42 -5.86 0.42
C PHE A 348 33.09 -4.48 0.38
N ALA A 349 33.06 -3.77 -0.75
CA ALA A 349 33.49 -2.38 -0.83
C ALA A 349 32.48 -1.37 -0.28
N GLY A 350 31.30 -1.83 0.17
CA GLY A 350 30.21 -1.00 0.66
C GLY A 350 29.34 -0.36 -0.42
N GLU A 351 29.46 -0.76 -1.69
CA GLU A 351 28.63 -0.29 -2.79
C GLU A 351 27.23 -0.90 -2.71
N PRO A 352 26.12 -0.13 -2.86
CA PRO A 352 24.77 -0.69 -2.87
C PRO A 352 24.56 -1.52 -4.15
N LEU A 353 24.01 -2.72 -4.00
CA LEU A 353 23.68 -3.61 -5.12
C LEU A 353 22.16 -3.59 -5.36
N THR A 354 21.78 -3.32 -6.61
CA THR A 354 20.40 -3.09 -7.01
C THR A 354 19.86 -4.20 -7.90
N ALA A 355 18.54 -4.27 -8.10
CA ALA A 355 17.93 -5.23 -9.01
C ALA A 355 18.46 -5.11 -10.45
N ASP A 356 18.83 -3.92 -10.90
CA ASP A 356 19.49 -3.74 -12.21
C ASP A 356 20.89 -4.37 -12.27
N ASP A 357 21.65 -4.40 -11.16
CA ASP A 357 22.94 -5.10 -11.09
C ASP A 357 22.81 -6.62 -11.25
N PHE A 358 21.71 -7.17 -10.74
CA PHE A 358 21.37 -8.59 -10.92
C PHE A 358 20.79 -8.91 -12.30
N GLY A 359 20.43 -7.90 -13.10
CA GLY A 359 19.79 -8.07 -14.40
C GLY A 359 18.38 -8.62 -14.34
N ILE A 360 17.69 -8.51 -13.19
CA ILE A 360 16.39 -9.14 -12.96
C ILE A 360 15.20 -8.20 -13.19
N THR A 361 15.44 -6.90 -13.29
CA THR A 361 14.41 -5.86 -13.35
C THR A 361 13.34 -6.11 -14.41
N GLY A 362 13.74 -6.57 -15.60
CA GLY A 362 12.79 -6.90 -16.68
C GLY A 362 11.79 -7.98 -16.27
N ALA A 363 12.28 -9.07 -15.66
CA ALA A 363 11.42 -10.16 -15.18
C ALA A 363 10.46 -9.69 -14.07
N LEU A 364 10.97 -8.87 -13.12
CA LEU A 364 10.12 -8.28 -12.08
C LEU A 364 9.04 -7.38 -12.69
N THR A 365 9.38 -6.58 -13.71
CA THR A 365 8.42 -5.70 -14.39
C THR A 365 7.34 -6.50 -15.10
N VAL A 366 7.69 -7.59 -15.78
CA VAL A 366 6.72 -8.48 -16.44
C VAL A 366 5.76 -9.10 -15.43
N LEU A 367 6.28 -9.59 -14.29
CA LEU A 367 5.43 -10.14 -13.22
C LEU A 367 4.47 -9.10 -12.64
N MET A 368 4.86 -7.83 -12.61
CA MET A 368 4.07 -6.74 -12.03
C MET A 368 3.18 -6.00 -13.03
N MET A 369 3.30 -6.29 -14.33
CA MET A 369 2.62 -5.54 -15.39
C MET A 369 1.10 -5.57 -15.23
N ASP A 370 0.52 -6.73 -14.97
CA ASP A 370 -0.93 -6.91 -14.80
C ASP A 370 -1.43 -6.43 -13.43
N ALA A 371 -0.53 -6.24 -12.47
CA ALA A 371 -0.88 -5.66 -11.16
C ALA A 371 -0.95 -4.13 -11.19
N LEU A 372 -0.36 -3.47 -12.21
CA LEU A 372 -0.29 -2.00 -12.28
C LEU A 372 -1.64 -1.31 -12.51
N PRO A 373 -2.57 -1.82 -13.35
CA PRO A 373 -3.91 -1.26 -13.48
C PRO A 373 -4.74 -1.47 -12.20
N PRO A 374 -5.44 -0.45 -11.68
CA PRO A 374 -6.30 -0.58 -10.50
C PRO A 374 -7.46 -1.56 -10.70
N ASN A 375 -7.84 -2.24 -9.62
CA ASN A 375 -9.01 -3.12 -9.60
C ASN A 375 -10.29 -2.30 -9.44
N THR A 376 -11.32 -2.67 -10.18
CA THR A 376 -12.66 -2.06 -10.12
C THR A 376 -13.61 -2.93 -9.34
N MET A 377 -14.38 -2.32 -8.45
CA MET A 377 -15.45 -2.90 -7.64
C MET A 377 -16.58 -1.88 -7.43
N GLN A 378 -17.51 -2.18 -6.54
CA GLN A 378 -18.60 -1.30 -6.16
C GLN A 378 -18.86 -1.35 -4.66
N THR A 379 -19.52 -0.33 -4.12
CA THR A 379 -20.07 -0.37 -2.77
C THR A 379 -21.41 -1.09 -2.74
N LEU A 380 -21.90 -1.41 -1.56
CA LEU A 380 -23.19 -2.05 -1.36
C LEU A 380 -24.36 -1.27 -2.00
N GLU A 381 -24.27 0.05 -2.08
CA GLU A 381 -25.26 0.91 -2.75
C GLU A 381 -24.90 1.24 -4.22
N GLY A 382 -23.93 0.52 -4.81
CA GLY A 382 -23.63 0.62 -6.25
C GLY A 382 -22.79 1.83 -6.66
N THR A 383 -22.11 2.52 -5.73
CA THR A 383 -21.13 3.55 -6.10
C THR A 383 -19.80 2.89 -6.49
N PRO A 384 -19.10 3.41 -7.52
CA PRO A 384 -17.86 2.82 -8.00
C PRO A 384 -16.71 2.88 -6.95
N ALA A 385 -15.89 1.82 -6.91
CA ALA A 385 -14.69 1.76 -6.08
C ALA A 385 -13.49 1.22 -6.87
N LEU A 386 -12.32 1.80 -6.65
CA LEU A 386 -11.03 1.25 -7.06
C LEU A 386 -10.34 0.67 -5.84
N VAL A 387 -9.84 -0.55 -5.99
CA VAL A 387 -9.08 -1.26 -4.94
C VAL A 387 -7.68 -1.52 -5.47
N HIS A 388 -6.67 -0.86 -4.91
CA HIS A 388 -5.35 -0.98 -5.49
C HIS A 388 -4.23 -0.72 -4.49
N ALA A 389 -3.21 -1.62 -4.50
CA ALA A 389 -2.10 -1.66 -3.57
C ALA A 389 -2.57 -1.71 -2.11
N GLY A 390 -1.71 -2.04 -1.18
CA GLY A 390 -2.09 -2.21 0.22
C GLY A 390 -0.92 -2.08 1.21
N PRO A 391 0.01 -1.10 1.02
CA PRO A 391 1.14 -0.98 1.94
C PRO A 391 0.67 -0.64 3.35
N PHE A 392 1.31 -1.24 4.37
CA PHE A 392 1.01 -0.93 5.77
C PHE A 392 1.55 0.45 6.17
N ALA A 393 0.78 1.19 6.96
CA ALA A 393 1.14 2.55 7.37
C ALA A 393 2.22 2.61 8.47
N ASN A 394 2.47 1.52 9.20
CA ASN A 394 3.52 1.45 10.23
C ASN A 394 4.91 1.11 9.70
N ILE A 395 5.03 0.70 8.44
CA ILE A 395 6.30 0.31 7.79
C ILE A 395 6.49 0.91 6.40
N ALA A 396 5.44 1.46 5.80
CA ALA A 396 5.42 2.15 4.52
C ALA A 396 4.46 3.34 4.60
N HIS A 397 4.05 3.91 3.45
CA HIS A 397 3.21 5.11 3.44
C HIS A 397 1.72 4.87 3.73
N GLY A 398 1.22 3.62 3.64
CA GLY A 398 -0.11 3.27 4.13
C GLY A 398 -1.30 3.84 3.36
N ASN A 399 -1.17 4.08 2.06
CA ASN A 399 -2.21 4.64 1.21
C ASN A 399 -2.43 3.77 -0.04
N SER A 400 -3.57 3.92 -0.70
CA SER A 400 -3.82 3.37 -2.03
C SER A 400 -2.91 4.01 -3.09
N SER A 401 -2.97 3.54 -4.34
CA SER A 401 -2.02 3.96 -5.38
C SER A 401 -2.27 5.36 -5.94
N ILE A 402 -1.19 5.99 -6.40
CA ILE A 402 -1.22 7.26 -7.13
C ILE A 402 -1.99 7.11 -8.45
N ILE A 403 -1.83 5.99 -9.15
CA ILE A 403 -2.53 5.71 -10.42
C ILE A 403 -4.04 5.71 -10.21
N ALA A 404 -4.54 5.03 -9.16
CA ALA A 404 -5.97 5.01 -8.86
C ALA A 404 -6.51 6.41 -8.58
N ASP A 405 -5.77 7.24 -7.84
CA ASP A 405 -6.19 8.61 -7.56
C ASP A 405 -6.21 9.48 -8.82
N LYS A 406 -5.17 9.40 -9.65
CA LYS A 406 -5.08 10.19 -10.89
C LYS A 406 -6.20 9.81 -11.86
N ILE A 407 -6.46 8.51 -12.05
CA ILE A 407 -7.58 8.03 -12.88
C ILE A 407 -8.91 8.50 -12.28
N GLY A 408 -9.09 8.31 -10.96
CA GLY A 408 -10.33 8.67 -10.27
C GLY A 408 -10.66 10.15 -10.39
N LEU A 409 -9.69 11.04 -10.13
CA LEU A 409 -9.86 12.49 -10.21
C LEU A 409 -10.28 12.97 -11.61
N LYS A 410 -9.77 12.31 -12.66
CA LYS A 410 -10.16 12.59 -14.04
C LYS A 410 -11.55 12.06 -14.37
N LEU A 411 -11.90 10.87 -13.88
CA LEU A 411 -13.20 10.25 -14.12
C LEU A 411 -14.36 11.02 -13.48
N VAL A 412 -14.17 11.48 -12.23
CA VAL A 412 -15.24 12.21 -11.55
C VAL A 412 -15.43 13.63 -12.08
N GLY A 413 -14.37 14.27 -12.60
CA GLY A 413 -14.41 15.63 -13.16
C GLY A 413 -14.63 16.71 -12.10
N LYS A 414 -14.70 17.97 -12.53
CA LYS A 414 -14.64 19.19 -11.71
C LYS A 414 -15.52 19.21 -10.46
N ASP A 415 -16.73 18.68 -10.53
CA ASP A 415 -17.72 18.73 -9.43
C ASP A 415 -17.89 17.38 -8.72
N GLY A 416 -17.08 16.39 -9.07
CA GLY A 416 -17.11 15.06 -8.49
C GLY A 416 -16.09 14.92 -7.37
N TYR A 417 -16.14 13.78 -6.68
CA TYR A 417 -15.36 13.51 -5.47
C TYR A 417 -14.56 12.21 -5.62
N VAL A 418 -13.29 12.26 -5.26
CA VAL A 418 -12.46 11.07 -5.04
C VAL A 418 -12.19 10.95 -3.56
N LEU A 419 -12.60 9.83 -2.97
CA LEU A 419 -12.34 9.49 -1.59
C LEU A 419 -11.17 8.52 -1.51
N THR A 420 -10.17 8.80 -0.68
CA THR A 420 -9.05 7.88 -0.45
C THR A 420 -8.78 7.72 1.03
N GLU A 421 -8.36 6.54 1.46
CA GLU A 421 -8.06 6.30 2.87
C GLU A 421 -6.57 6.36 3.16
N ALA A 422 -6.22 6.81 4.38
CA ALA A 422 -4.90 6.75 4.95
C ALA A 422 -4.90 5.81 6.16
N GLY A 423 -3.88 4.96 6.28
CA GLY A 423 -3.80 3.96 7.34
C GLY A 423 -3.63 4.58 8.72
N PHE A 424 -4.41 4.11 9.69
CA PHE A 424 -4.39 4.58 11.08
C PHE A 424 -4.72 6.08 11.24
N GLY A 425 -3.92 6.81 12.01
CA GLY A 425 -4.15 8.20 12.35
C GLY A 425 -3.55 9.21 11.36
N SER A 426 -3.86 10.48 11.59
CA SER A 426 -3.24 11.58 10.83
C SER A 426 -1.73 11.71 11.09
N ASP A 427 -1.25 11.11 12.19
CA ASP A 427 0.16 11.01 12.58
C ASP A 427 0.93 9.91 11.86
N MET A 428 0.24 9.02 11.16
CA MET A 428 0.86 7.91 10.43
C MET A 428 0.54 7.95 8.95
N GLY A 429 -0.52 7.26 8.52
CA GLY A 429 -0.89 7.23 7.11
C GLY A 429 -1.28 8.61 6.57
N GLY A 430 -1.88 9.48 7.41
CA GLY A 430 -2.19 10.86 7.05
C GLY A 430 -0.93 11.70 6.80
N GLU A 431 0.04 11.67 7.72
CA GLU A 431 1.33 12.34 7.56
C GLU A 431 2.04 11.89 6.28
N LYS A 432 2.08 10.58 6.03
CA LYS A 432 2.72 10.00 4.85
C LYS A 432 1.94 10.26 3.55
N PHE A 433 0.63 10.38 3.64
CA PHE A 433 -0.17 10.87 2.52
C PHE A 433 0.29 12.27 2.09
N PHE A 434 0.45 13.18 3.03
CA PHE A 434 0.85 14.55 2.75
C PHE A 434 2.33 14.67 2.34
N ASN A 435 3.25 14.01 3.04
CA ASN A 435 4.68 14.21 2.84
C ASN A 435 5.33 13.21 1.87
N ILE A 436 4.70 12.05 1.57
CA ILE A 436 5.22 11.07 0.62
C ILE A 436 4.34 10.97 -0.61
N LYS A 437 3.04 10.62 -0.46
CA LYS A 437 2.17 10.38 -1.61
C LYS A 437 1.91 11.66 -2.40
N SER A 438 1.60 12.78 -1.73
CA SER A 438 1.41 14.08 -2.37
C SER A 438 2.70 14.61 -3.01
N TYR A 439 3.86 14.35 -2.40
CA TYR A 439 5.16 14.69 -2.97
C TYR A 439 5.38 14.04 -4.35
N TYR A 440 5.10 12.72 -4.47
CA TYR A 440 5.27 12.00 -5.74
C TYR A 440 4.15 12.23 -6.74
N SER A 441 2.93 12.35 -6.29
CA SER A 441 1.77 12.51 -7.18
C SER A 441 1.57 13.93 -7.67
N GLY A 442 2.00 14.93 -6.91
CA GLY A 442 1.66 16.35 -7.10
C GLY A 442 0.21 16.67 -6.73
N LEU A 443 -0.57 15.70 -6.25
CA LEU A 443 -1.97 15.88 -5.89
C LEU A 443 -2.09 16.53 -4.51
N LYS A 444 -3.11 17.38 -4.36
CA LYS A 444 -3.39 18.13 -3.14
C LYS A 444 -4.80 17.81 -2.66
N ALA A 445 -4.95 17.49 -1.38
CA ALA A 445 -6.26 17.24 -0.80
C ALA A 445 -7.04 18.55 -0.60
N ASP A 446 -8.33 18.53 -0.98
CA ASP A 446 -9.26 19.64 -0.77
C ASP A 446 -9.92 19.56 0.62
N CYS A 447 -10.03 18.36 1.19
CA CYS A 447 -10.60 18.12 2.51
C CYS A 447 -9.98 16.86 3.11
N ALA A 448 -9.84 16.84 4.44
CA ALA A 448 -9.52 15.64 5.19
C ALA A 448 -10.67 15.31 6.16
N VAL A 449 -11.04 14.03 6.20
CA VAL A 449 -12.00 13.51 7.19
C VAL A 449 -11.21 12.80 8.29
N VAL A 450 -11.35 13.27 9.54
CA VAL A 450 -10.74 12.63 10.72
C VAL A 450 -11.81 11.82 11.43
N VAL A 451 -11.66 10.50 11.38
CA VAL A 451 -12.60 9.57 12.03
C VAL A 451 -12.23 9.39 13.49
N CYS A 452 -13.19 9.58 14.37
CA CYS A 452 -13.06 9.28 15.80
C CYS A 452 -14.27 8.47 16.30
N THR A 453 -14.11 7.83 17.45
CA THR A 453 -15.16 7.11 18.17
C THR A 453 -15.15 7.49 19.64
N VAL A 454 -16.30 7.48 20.30
CA VAL A 454 -16.41 7.66 21.76
C VAL A 454 -15.47 6.70 22.48
N ARG A 455 -15.44 5.44 22.05
CA ARG A 455 -14.62 4.39 22.61
C ARG A 455 -13.12 4.71 22.55
N ALA A 456 -12.61 5.18 21.41
CA ALA A 456 -11.20 5.55 21.27
C ALA A 456 -10.84 6.76 22.14
N LEU A 457 -11.72 7.74 22.23
CA LEU A 457 -11.52 8.91 23.10
C LEU A 457 -11.52 8.52 24.59
N LYS A 458 -12.42 7.64 25.03
CA LYS A 458 -12.37 7.10 26.40
C LYS A 458 -11.05 6.39 26.69
N LEU A 459 -10.51 5.59 25.75
CA LEU A 459 -9.17 5.00 25.90
C LEU A 459 -8.10 6.09 26.05
N HIS A 460 -8.13 7.10 25.19
CA HIS A 460 -7.15 8.17 25.15
C HIS A 460 -7.28 9.19 26.30
N SER A 461 -8.31 9.09 27.16
CA SER A 461 -8.34 9.80 28.44
C SER A 461 -7.24 9.34 29.39
N GLY A 462 -6.75 8.09 29.22
CA GLY A 462 -5.79 7.44 30.11
C GLY A 462 -6.39 6.90 31.41
N GLU A 463 -7.70 7.10 31.64
CA GLU A 463 -8.40 6.67 32.86
C GLU A 463 -9.23 5.39 32.65
N ALA A 464 -9.60 5.08 31.40
CA ALA A 464 -10.31 3.86 31.07
C ALA A 464 -9.34 2.65 31.00
N PRO A 465 -9.80 1.43 31.38
CA PRO A 465 -8.99 0.22 31.26
C PRO A 465 -8.54 -0.05 29.82
N LYS A 466 -7.44 -0.82 29.66
CA LYS A 466 -6.97 -1.19 28.33
C LYS A 466 -8.00 -2.04 27.58
N VAL A 467 -8.23 -1.69 26.32
CA VAL A 467 -9.01 -2.53 25.40
C VAL A 467 -8.17 -3.70 24.91
N VAL A 468 -8.72 -4.92 25.03
CA VAL A 468 -8.06 -6.13 24.54
C VAL A 468 -8.95 -6.77 23.48
N ALA A 469 -8.37 -7.05 22.32
CA ALA A 469 -9.10 -7.69 21.23
C ALA A 469 -9.60 -9.08 21.64
N GLY A 470 -10.86 -9.38 21.34
CA GLY A 470 -11.50 -10.67 21.70
C GLY A 470 -12.06 -10.75 23.13
N GLN A 471 -11.93 -9.67 23.91
CA GLN A 471 -12.57 -9.54 25.23
C GLN A 471 -13.75 -8.55 25.19
N ALA A 472 -14.71 -8.74 26.07
CA ALA A 472 -15.79 -7.79 26.25
C ALA A 472 -15.25 -6.45 26.74
N LEU A 473 -15.86 -5.34 26.26
CA LEU A 473 -15.54 -4.01 26.74
C LEU A 473 -15.95 -3.84 28.20
N SER A 474 -15.10 -3.18 28.98
CA SER A 474 -15.44 -2.80 30.35
C SER A 474 -16.54 -1.74 30.39
N LYS A 475 -17.18 -1.58 31.57
CA LYS A 475 -18.31 -0.68 31.75
C LYS A 475 -18.00 0.78 31.40
N GLU A 476 -16.78 1.22 31.59
CA GLU A 476 -16.31 2.59 31.25
C GLU A 476 -16.53 2.92 29.77
N TYR A 477 -16.46 1.93 28.89
CA TYR A 477 -16.68 2.12 27.46
C TYR A 477 -18.17 2.13 27.06
N THR A 478 -19.02 1.49 27.84
CA THR A 478 -20.43 1.29 27.50
C THR A 478 -21.39 2.17 28.35
N THR A 479 -20.86 2.82 29.39
CA THR A 479 -21.62 3.77 30.24
C THR A 479 -21.32 5.19 29.79
N GLU A 480 -22.36 6.03 29.70
CA GLU A 480 -22.24 7.45 29.38
C GLU A 480 -21.27 8.16 30.33
N ASN A 481 -20.29 8.85 29.78
CA ASN A 481 -19.35 9.67 30.54
C ASN A 481 -18.73 10.79 29.68
N PRO A 482 -19.41 11.93 29.52
CA PRO A 482 -18.96 13.08 28.75
C PRO A 482 -17.60 13.64 29.22
N GLU A 483 -17.33 13.63 30.52
CA GLU A 483 -16.07 14.15 31.04
C GLU A 483 -14.88 13.27 30.67
N LEU A 484 -15.06 11.96 30.69
CA LEU A 484 -14.03 11.02 30.22
C LEU A 484 -13.73 11.21 28.72
N VAL A 485 -14.78 11.43 27.92
CA VAL A 485 -14.66 11.77 26.50
C VAL A 485 -13.94 13.10 26.31
N ARG A 486 -14.28 14.14 27.08
CA ARG A 486 -13.63 15.47 27.02
C ARG A 486 -12.13 15.37 27.26
N LYS A 487 -11.70 14.60 28.26
CA LYS A 487 -10.27 14.36 28.52
C LYS A 487 -9.59 13.69 27.32
N GLY A 488 -10.24 12.70 26.72
CA GLY A 488 -9.72 11.99 25.56
C GLY A 488 -9.68 12.83 24.28
N CYS A 489 -10.47 13.90 24.20
CA CYS A 489 -10.47 14.82 23.04
C CYS A 489 -9.10 15.49 22.82
N ALA A 490 -8.18 15.48 23.79
CA ALA A 490 -6.81 15.91 23.56
C ALA A 490 -6.15 15.19 22.39
N ASN A 491 -6.42 13.88 22.21
CA ASN A 491 -5.93 13.11 21.07
C ASN A 491 -6.57 13.58 19.75
N LEU A 492 -7.89 13.76 19.70
CA LEU A 492 -8.61 14.29 18.53
C LEU A 492 -8.09 15.67 18.12
N ILE A 493 -7.93 16.57 19.10
CA ILE A 493 -7.40 17.93 18.89
C ILE A 493 -6.01 17.86 18.20
N ALA A 494 -5.12 17.00 18.70
CA ALA A 494 -3.81 16.81 18.09
C ALA A 494 -3.90 16.34 16.63
N HIS A 495 -4.80 15.39 16.33
CA HIS A 495 -5.02 14.92 14.97
C HIS A 495 -5.62 15.98 14.04
N ILE A 496 -6.54 16.80 14.52
CA ILE A 496 -7.06 17.97 13.77
C ILE A 496 -5.91 18.93 13.45
N GLN A 497 -5.08 19.27 14.45
CA GLN A 497 -3.96 20.18 14.27
C GLN A 497 -2.91 19.62 13.29
N ASN A 498 -2.65 18.31 13.32
CA ASN A 498 -1.74 17.67 12.37
C ASN A 498 -2.18 17.89 10.92
N VAL A 499 -3.45 17.70 10.60
CA VAL A 499 -3.98 17.96 9.26
C VAL A 499 -3.92 19.45 8.92
N LYS A 500 -4.31 20.33 9.86
CA LYS A 500 -4.31 21.79 9.65
C LYS A 500 -2.91 22.36 9.37
N LYS A 501 -1.85 21.75 9.91
CA LYS A 501 -0.45 22.13 9.60
C LYS A 501 -0.11 21.97 8.13
N HIS A 502 -0.77 21.03 7.46
CA HIS A 502 -0.67 20.86 6.01
C HIS A 502 -1.60 21.82 5.23
N GLY A 503 -2.32 22.70 5.90
CA GLY A 503 -3.21 23.69 5.28
C GLY A 503 -4.50 23.07 4.70
N VAL A 504 -4.92 21.89 5.15
CA VAL A 504 -6.09 21.19 4.65
C VAL A 504 -7.27 21.34 5.62
N SER A 505 -8.47 21.62 5.09
CA SER A 505 -9.70 21.71 5.86
C SER A 505 -10.08 20.36 6.45
N VAL A 506 -10.54 20.35 7.71
CA VAL A 506 -10.84 19.13 8.48
C VAL A 506 -12.32 19.02 8.78
N VAL A 507 -12.94 17.92 8.39
CA VAL A 507 -14.26 17.50 8.86
C VAL A 507 -14.05 16.31 9.80
N VAL A 508 -14.66 16.34 10.99
CA VAL A 508 -14.59 15.24 11.94
C VAL A 508 -15.79 14.32 11.74
N ALA A 509 -15.56 13.05 11.50
CA ALA A 509 -16.59 12.02 11.47
C ALA A 509 -16.64 11.30 12.81
N ILE A 510 -17.69 11.52 13.58
CA ILE A 510 -17.95 10.82 14.84
C ILE A 510 -18.67 9.51 14.49
N ASN A 511 -17.89 8.42 14.36
CA ASN A 511 -18.44 7.11 14.00
C ASN A 511 -19.16 6.49 15.19
N ARG A 512 -20.50 6.53 15.16
CA ARG A 512 -21.39 6.16 16.26
C ARG A 512 -21.49 4.66 16.43
N PHE A 513 -21.40 4.23 17.69
CA PHE A 513 -21.76 2.89 18.16
C PHE A 513 -23.06 2.94 18.99
N GLY A 514 -23.74 1.79 19.10
CA GLY A 514 -25.05 1.71 19.75
C GLY A 514 -25.06 2.11 21.24
N THR A 515 -23.89 2.10 21.89
CA THR A 515 -23.73 2.48 23.31
C THR A 515 -23.41 3.96 23.52
N ASP A 516 -23.18 4.72 22.45
CA ASP A 516 -22.78 6.12 22.54
C ASP A 516 -23.99 7.02 22.86
N SER A 517 -23.80 8.02 23.71
CA SER A 517 -24.84 8.97 24.09
C SER A 517 -24.79 10.29 23.32
N PRO A 518 -25.90 10.99 23.16
CA PRO A 518 -25.93 12.32 22.53
C PRO A 518 -25.06 13.35 23.25
N SER A 519 -24.92 13.29 24.57
CA SER A 519 -24.09 14.20 25.35
C SER A 519 -22.61 14.01 25.07
N GLU A 520 -22.14 12.76 24.88
CA GLU A 520 -20.79 12.44 24.49
C GLU A 520 -20.46 12.96 23.08
N HIS A 521 -21.41 12.81 22.15
CA HIS A 521 -21.26 13.38 20.80
C HIS A 521 -21.20 14.92 20.81
N ALA A 522 -22.00 15.57 21.67
CA ALA A 522 -21.99 17.02 21.82
C ALA A 522 -20.62 17.54 22.31
N VAL A 523 -20.01 16.85 23.28
CA VAL A 523 -18.65 17.15 23.75
C VAL A 523 -17.60 17.02 22.61
N ILE A 524 -17.66 15.94 21.83
CA ILE A 524 -16.72 15.77 20.71
C ILE A 524 -16.88 16.88 19.69
N LYS A 525 -18.12 17.23 19.34
CA LYS A 525 -18.41 18.32 18.40
C LYS A 525 -17.87 19.66 18.92
N GLU A 526 -18.13 19.98 20.15
CA GLU A 526 -17.65 21.20 20.81
C GLU A 526 -16.12 21.31 20.75
N GLU A 527 -15.40 20.25 21.18
CA GLU A 527 -13.96 20.25 21.23
C GLU A 527 -13.32 20.25 19.81
N ALA A 528 -13.93 19.56 18.85
CA ALA A 528 -13.49 19.59 17.46
C ALA A 528 -13.63 20.99 16.84
N MET A 529 -14.75 21.66 17.07
CA MET A 529 -14.98 23.03 16.58
C MET A 529 -14.02 24.04 17.23
N LYS A 530 -13.77 23.93 18.55
CA LYS A 530 -12.75 24.73 19.24
C LYS A 530 -11.35 24.51 18.68
N ALA A 531 -11.02 23.29 18.27
CA ALA A 531 -9.76 22.96 17.60
C ALA A 531 -9.66 23.49 16.16
N GLY A 532 -10.74 24.07 15.64
CA GLY A 532 -10.82 24.66 14.31
C GLY A 532 -11.07 23.65 13.21
N ALA A 533 -11.79 22.57 13.49
CA ALA A 533 -12.40 21.75 12.45
C ALA A 533 -13.42 22.59 11.66
N PHE A 534 -13.60 22.28 10.39
CA PHE A 534 -14.61 22.90 9.54
C PHE A 534 -16.02 22.51 9.99
N ASP A 535 -16.21 21.24 10.33
CA ASP A 535 -17.42 20.71 10.95
C ASP A 535 -17.12 19.39 11.69
N ALA A 536 -18.04 18.96 12.55
CA ALA A 536 -17.99 17.68 13.25
C ALA A 536 -19.37 17.05 13.24
N VAL A 537 -19.48 15.87 12.63
CA VAL A 537 -20.77 15.24 12.30
C VAL A 537 -20.83 13.81 12.81
N VAL A 538 -21.96 13.43 13.43
CA VAL A 538 -22.24 12.04 13.80
C VAL A 538 -22.58 11.24 12.56
N ALA A 539 -21.97 10.08 12.39
CA ALA A 539 -22.17 9.20 11.26
C ALA A 539 -22.61 7.80 11.73
N GLU A 540 -23.73 7.33 11.18
CA GLU A 540 -24.37 6.04 11.50
C GLU A 540 -24.32 5.06 10.31
N HIS A 541 -23.35 5.22 9.44
CA HIS A 541 -23.25 4.51 8.17
C HIS A 541 -23.13 2.99 8.31
N HIS A 542 -22.56 2.49 9.42
CA HIS A 542 -22.50 1.04 9.68
C HIS A 542 -23.93 0.45 9.76
N ALA A 543 -24.82 1.11 10.46
CA ALA A 543 -26.18 0.62 10.67
C ALA A 543 -27.18 1.03 9.56
N LYS A 544 -26.92 2.15 8.86
CA LYS A 544 -27.88 2.78 7.96
C LYS A 544 -27.37 2.96 6.52
N GLY A 545 -26.19 2.46 6.19
CA GLY A 545 -25.58 2.68 4.88
C GLY A 545 -25.30 4.17 4.59
N GLY A 546 -25.40 4.56 3.33
CA GLY A 546 -25.17 5.94 2.91
C GLY A 546 -26.12 6.95 3.53
N ALA A 547 -27.36 6.55 3.83
CA ALA A 547 -28.32 7.40 4.55
C ALA A 547 -27.77 7.90 5.89
N GLY A 548 -27.04 7.03 6.61
CA GLY A 548 -26.42 7.35 7.88
C GLY A 548 -25.18 8.25 7.81
N ALA A 549 -24.70 8.57 6.62
CA ALA A 549 -23.55 9.47 6.39
C ALA A 549 -23.91 10.72 5.56
N THR A 550 -25.21 10.98 5.33
CA THR A 550 -25.66 12.09 4.46
C THR A 550 -25.18 13.45 4.97
N ASP A 551 -25.25 13.69 6.30
CA ASP A 551 -24.80 14.96 6.87
C ASP A 551 -23.28 15.08 6.83
N LEU A 552 -22.54 13.99 7.01
CA LEU A 552 -21.10 13.95 6.76
C LEU A 552 -20.77 14.29 5.29
N GLY A 553 -21.54 13.76 4.35
CA GLY A 553 -21.42 14.08 2.91
C GLY A 553 -21.62 15.56 2.63
N LYS A 554 -22.65 16.20 3.24
CA LYS A 554 -22.88 17.66 3.12
C LYS A 554 -21.75 18.48 3.71
N ALA A 555 -21.23 18.10 4.88
CA ALA A 555 -20.10 18.78 5.52
C ALA A 555 -18.83 18.70 4.67
N VAL A 556 -18.53 17.53 4.09
CA VAL A 556 -17.40 17.33 3.16
C VAL A 556 -17.57 18.16 1.88
N GLU A 557 -18.79 18.17 1.30
CA GLU A 557 -19.09 19.01 0.14
C GLU A 557 -18.88 20.49 0.44
N ALA A 558 -19.36 20.97 1.58
CA ALA A 558 -19.19 22.35 2.01
C ALA A 558 -17.70 22.70 2.21
N ALA A 559 -16.94 21.82 2.87
CA ALA A 559 -15.51 22.01 3.09
C ALA A 559 -14.72 22.07 1.76
N CYS A 560 -15.00 21.17 0.83
CA CYS A 560 -14.36 21.18 -0.49
C CYS A 560 -14.69 22.47 -1.28
N LYS A 561 -15.95 22.87 -1.29
CA LYS A 561 -16.41 24.07 -2.03
C LYS A 561 -15.98 25.38 -1.40
N SER A 562 -15.63 25.40 -0.12
CA SER A 562 -15.16 26.61 0.57
C SER A 562 -13.85 27.16 -0.01
N GLY A 563 -13.03 26.31 -0.65
CA GLY A 563 -11.74 26.68 -1.17
C GLY A 563 -10.72 27.11 -0.11
N THR A 564 -10.97 26.77 1.16
CA THR A 564 -10.13 27.17 2.30
C THR A 564 -8.87 26.32 2.44
N SER A 565 -8.79 25.18 1.74
CA SER A 565 -7.59 24.33 1.75
C SER A 565 -6.47 24.97 0.90
N ASN A 566 -5.31 25.09 1.52
CA ASN A 566 -4.07 25.56 0.90
C ASN A 566 -2.92 24.63 1.28
N PHE A 567 -2.87 23.47 0.61
CA PHE A 567 -1.93 22.41 0.93
C PHE A 567 -0.47 22.85 0.87
N LYS A 568 0.29 22.48 1.90
CA LYS A 568 1.75 22.61 1.96
C LYS A 568 2.37 21.36 2.63
N PRO A 569 3.53 20.90 2.15
CA PRO A 569 4.27 19.85 2.85
C PRO A 569 4.80 20.37 4.20
N LEU A 570 5.09 19.45 5.11
CA LEU A 570 5.68 19.79 6.42
C LEU A 570 7.14 20.24 6.28
N TYR A 571 7.85 19.69 5.33
CA TYR A 571 9.26 19.97 5.05
C TYR A 571 9.53 19.93 3.54
N ASP A 572 10.62 20.54 3.10
CA ASP A 572 11.15 20.37 1.76
C ASP A 572 12.07 19.12 1.74
N ALA A 573 11.58 18.04 1.10
CA ALA A 573 12.32 16.79 1.07
C ALA A 573 13.71 16.92 0.43
N LYS A 574 13.86 17.79 -0.60
CA LYS A 574 15.12 17.96 -1.34
C LYS A 574 16.10 18.88 -0.63
N ALA A 575 15.62 19.95 -0.04
CA ALA A 575 16.46 20.98 0.56
C ALA A 575 16.93 20.63 1.98
N GLU A 576 16.08 19.99 2.78
CA GLU A 576 16.36 19.80 4.20
C GLU A 576 17.19 18.54 4.48
N PRO A 577 18.12 18.60 5.46
CA PRO A 577 18.86 17.42 5.94
C PRO A 577 17.92 16.35 6.54
N ILE A 578 18.36 15.09 6.53
CA ILE A 578 17.57 13.95 7.02
C ILE A 578 17.13 14.18 8.48
N LYS A 579 18.03 14.57 9.37
CA LYS A 579 17.71 14.83 10.78
C LYS A 579 16.72 15.97 10.96
N ALA A 580 16.78 17.02 10.14
CA ALA A 580 15.85 18.14 10.21
C ALA A 580 14.42 17.70 9.83
N LYS A 581 14.26 16.89 8.78
CA LYS A 581 12.97 16.31 8.39
C LYS A 581 12.38 15.43 9.49
N ILE A 582 13.19 14.54 10.08
CA ILE A 582 12.78 13.68 11.20
C ILE A 582 12.36 14.53 12.41
N SER A 583 13.17 15.55 12.77
CA SER A 583 12.87 16.45 13.87
C SER A 583 11.54 17.17 13.69
N LYS A 584 11.27 17.71 12.49
CA LYS A 584 9.98 18.35 12.19
C LYS A 584 8.78 17.42 12.37
N ILE A 585 8.88 16.16 11.89
CA ILE A 585 7.80 15.18 12.10
C ILE A 585 7.59 14.94 13.61
N VAL A 586 8.66 14.75 14.36
CA VAL A 586 8.57 14.46 15.80
C VAL A 586 8.02 15.66 16.58
N THR A 587 8.49 16.86 16.32
CA THR A 587 8.06 18.05 17.07
C THR A 587 6.68 18.55 16.62
N GLU A 588 6.42 18.58 15.33
CA GLU A 588 5.21 19.17 14.77
C GLU A 588 4.01 18.19 14.79
N VAL A 589 4.26 16.90 14.47
CA VAL A 589 3.17 15.93 14.31
C VAL A 589 2.97 15.10 15.59
N TYR A 590 4.07 14.69 16.24
CA TYR A 590 3.96 13.79 17.39
C TYR A 590 3.88 14.54 18.73
N GLY A 591 4.35 15.79 18.79
CA GLY A 591 4.42 16.56 20.04
C GLY A 591 5.64 16.23 20.90
N GLY A 592 6.62 15.51 20.34
CA GLY A 592 7.90 15.26 20.99
C GLY A 592 8.77 16.51 21.07
N GLN A 593 9.79 16.51 21.92
CA GLN A 593 10.71 17.63 22.11
C GLN A 593 12.04 17.41 21.40
N THR A 594 12.58 16.20 21.47
CA THR A 594 13.90 15.85 20.96
C THR A 594 13.91 14.51 20.25
N VAL A 595 14.93 14.32 19.40
CA VAL A 595 15.20 13.06 18.72
C VAL A 595 16.58 12.59 19.09
N GLN A 596 16.70 11.33 19.53
CA GLN A 596 17.96 10.63 19.74
C GLN A 596 18.15 9.58 18.64
N TYR A 597 19.39 9.27 18.34
CA TYR A 597 19.74 8.31 17.31
C TYR A 597 20.69 7.26 17.91
N SER A 598 20.46 5.98 17.59
CA SER A 598 21.44 4.93 17.91
C SER A 598 22.72 5.13 17.09
N GLU A 599 23.83 4.53 17.51
CA GLU A 599 25.10 4.55 16.75
C GLU A 599 24.89 4.08 15.31
N LYS A 600 24.13 3.00 15.12
CA LYS A 600 23.78 2.49 13.78
C LYS A 600 23.01 3.51 12.95
N ALA A 601 22.05 4.19 13.53
CA ALA A 601 21.26 5.22 12.83
C ALA A 601 22.15 6.42 12.47
N GLU A 602 23.05 6.84 13.35
CA GLU A 602 24.01 7.92 13.07
C GLU A 602 24.94 7.59 11.90
N GLU A 603 25.50 6.38 11.89
CA GLU A 603 26.37 5.91 10.80
C GLU A 603 25.62 5.92 9.45
N MET A 604 24.41 5.38 9.44
CA MET A 604 23.60 5.32 8.20
C MET A 604 23.16 6.70 7.73
N ILE A 605 22.79 7.61 8.64
CA ILE A 605 22.47 9.00 8.29
C ILE A 605 23.70 9.69 7.68
N ALA A 606 24.87 9.57 8.31
CA ALA A 606 26.11 10.15 7.80
C ALA A 606 26.47 9.63 6.40
N ARG A 607 26.16 8.36 6.11
CA ARG A 607 26.33 7.78 4.80
C ARG A 607 25.33 8.35 3.79
N TYR A 608 24.03 8.42 4.13
CA TYR A 608 22.98 8.87 3.24
C TYR A 608 23.02 10.38 2.96
N GLU A 609 23.50 11.19 3.89
CA GLU A 609 23.69 12.64 3.68
C GLU A 609 24.70 12.97 2.58
N LYS A 610 25.64 12.04 2.29
CA LYS A 610 26.66 12.21 1.24
C LYS A 610 26.10 12.02 -0.17
N ASP A 611 24.98 11.31 -0.31
CA ASP A 611 24.32 11.08 -1.58
C ASP A 611 23.11 12.00 -1.74
N PRO A 612 23.17 13.03 -2.61
CA PRO A 612 22.06 13.97 -2.81
C PRO A 612 20.76 13.29 -3.23
N ALA A 613 20.82 12.18 -3.94
CA ALA A 613 19.64 11.44 -4.38
C ALA A 613 18.94 10.74 -3.20
N ILE A 614 19.69 10.21 -2.23
CA ILE A 614 19.14 9.59 -1.02
C ILE A 614 18.77 10.66 0.01
N ARG A 615 19.62 11.65 0.22
CA ARG A 615 19.34 12.77 1.11
C ARG A 615 18.03 13.46 0.78
N GLY A 616 17.74 13.63 -0.52
CA GLY A 616 16.53 14.29 -1.03
C GLY A 616 15.24 13.48 -0.91
N LEU A 617 15.26 12.27 -0.35
CA LEU A 617 14.08 11.44 -0.18
C LEU A 617 13.21 11.90 1.01
N PRO A 618 11.88 11.77 0.93
CA PRO A 618 11.01 11.98 2.08
C PRO A 618 11.21 10.90 3.16
N ILE A 619 10.75 11.18 4.37
CA ILE A 619 10.89 10.31 5.54
C ILE A 619 9.61 9.51 5.77
N CYS A 620 9.75 8.21 5.98
CA CYS A 620 8.72 7.30 6.43
C CYS A 620 9.01 6.86 7.86
N MET A 621 8.34 7.47 8.84
CA MET A 621 8.49 7.09 10.24
C MET A 621 7.79 5.77 10.52
N SER A 622 8.54 4.79 11.03
CA SER A 622 8.03 3.46 11.38
C SER A 622 7.85 3.35 12.89
N LYS A 623 6.60 3.39 13.37
CA LYS A 623 6.24 3.45 14.79
C LYS A 623 4.94 2.71 15.12
N THR A 624 4.60 2.67 16.41
CA THR A 624 3.31 2.17 16.88
C THR A 624 2.16 3.07 16.42
N GLN A 625 1.02 2.47 16.11
CA GLN A 625 -0.21 3.18 15.75
C GLN A 625 -1.06 3.62 16.96
N TYR A 626 -0.74 3.16 18.16
CA TYR A 626 -1.58 3.34 19.35
C TYR A 626 -1.28 4.62 20.14
N SER A 627 -0.27 5.37 19.77
CA SER A 627 0.14 6.61 20.42
C SER A 627 0.69 7.58 19.39
N LEU A 628 0.62 8.88 19.70
CA LEU A 628 1.39 9.90 18.97
C LEU A 628 2.89 9.74 19.18
N SER A 629 3.32 9.17 20.32
CA SER A 629 4.73 8.86 20.58
C SER A 629 5.15 7.50 19.99
N ASP A 630 6.40 7.12 20.24
CA ASP A 630 6.96 5.79 19.97
C ASP A 630 6.60 4.74 21.04
N ASP A 631 6.04 5.17 22.18
CA ASP A 631 5.58 4.30 23.26
C ASP A 631 4.05 4.12 23.22
N PRO A 632 3.53 2.89 22.97
CA PRO A 632 2.10 2.62 22.90
C PRO A 632 1.36 2.82 24.23
N LYS A 633 2.08 3.02 25.35
CA LYS A 633 1.50 3.27 26.67
C LYS A 633 1.19 4.75 26.91
N LYS A 634 1.79 5.65 26.13
CA LYS A 634 1.54 7.11 26.23
C LYS A 634 0.29 7.47 25.46
N LEU A 635 -0.86 7.47 26.14
CA LEU A 635 -2.17 7.76 25.56
C LEU A 635 -2.45 9.29 25.48
N GLY A 636 -3.54 9.67 24.82
CA GLY A 636 -3.94 11.06 24.66
C GLY A 636 -3.05 11.84 23.69
N ALA A 637 -2.59 13.01 24.12
CA ALA A 637 -1.67 13.86 23.38
C ALA A 637 -0.40 14.12 24.20
N PRO A 638 0.50 13.14 24.31
CA PRO A 638 1.75 13.30 25.06
C PRO A 638 2.61 14.43 24.47
N LYS A 639 3.33 15.14 25.33
CA LYS A 639 4.22 16.24 24.95
C LYS A 639 5.58 16.13 25.65
N GLY A 640 6.59 16.79 25.09
CA GLY A 640 7.88 16.94 25.74
C GLY A 640 8.71 15.66 25.87
N PHE A 641 8.36 14.59 25.14
CA PHE A 641 9.08 13.33 25.15
C PHE A 641 10.20 13.31 24.11
N THR A 642 11.16 12.44 24.34
CA THR A 642 12.24 12.13 23.39
C THR A 642 11.85 10.90 22.58
N VAL A 643 12.05 10.96 21.26
CA VAL A 643 11.90 9.82 20.33
C VAL A 643 13.29 9.26 20.02
N THR A 644 13.44 7.95 20.02
CA THR A 644 14.68 7.28 19.64
C THR A 644 14.56 6.60 18.29
N VAL A 645 15.35 7.07 17.31
CA VAL A 645 15.51 6.38 16.02
C VAL A 645 16.53 5.27 16.18
N LYS A 646 16.06 4.01 16.17
CA LYS A 646 16.91 2.82 16.35
C LYS A 646 17.68 2.45 15.10
N ASP A 647 17.08 2.66 13.94
CA ASP A 647 17.65 2.31 12.64
C ASP A 647 17.08 3.22 11.54
N ILE A 648 17.84 3.42 10.48
CA ILE A 648 17.36 4.08 9.27
C ILE A 648 17.89 3.34 8.04
N TYR A 649 16.99 3.07 7.10
CA TYR A 649 17.34 2.42 5.84
C TYR A 649 16.61 3.04 4.66
N VAL A 650 17.20 2.89 3.48
CA VAL A 650 16.63 3.40 2.24
C VAL A 650 15.73 2.35 1.59
N SER A 651 14.51 2.73 1.26
CA SER A 651 13.63 2.02 0.33
C SER A 651 13.77 2.74 -1.03
N ALA A 652 14.86 2.42 -1.75
CA ALA A 652 15.32 3.19 -2.90
C ALA A 652 14.36 3.08 -4.10
N GLY A 653 13.75 1.93 -4.28
CA GLY A 653 12.73 1.70 -5.31
C GLY A 653 11.46 2.49 -5.02
N ALA A 654 10.94 2.40 -3.81
CA ALA A 654 9.77 3.18 -3.39
C ALA A 654 10.07 4.68 -3.30
N GLY A 655 11.32 5.03 -2.95
CA GLY A 655 11.78 6.42 -2.93
C GLY A 655 11.52 7.13 -1.60
N PHE A 656 11.78 6.48 -0.46
CA PHE A 656 11.74 7.11 0.86
C PHE A 656 12.76 6.48 1.81
N LEU A 657 13.11 7.22 2.84
CA LEU A 657 13.92 6.74 3.97
C LEU A 657 13.00 6.25 5.07
N VAL A 658 13.21 5.05 5.57
CA VAL A 658 12.46 4.50 6.71
C VAL A 658 13.25 4.72 7.98
N ALA A 659 12.72 5.53 8.91
CA ALA A 659 13.25 5.74 10.24
C ALA A 659 12.48 4.87 11.24
N SER A 660 13.13 3.85 11.80
CA SER A 660 12.52 2.90 12.74
C SER A 660 12.63 3.37 14.17
N LEU A 661 11.48 3.54 14.83
CA LEU A 661 11.40 3.98 16.23
C LEU A 661 11.26 2.83 17.24
N GLY A 662 11.08 1.60 16.75
CA GLY A 662 10.85 0.43 17.60
C GLY A 662 11.06 -0.88 16.85
N ASP A 663 10.92 -1.97 17.57
CA ASP A 663 10.98 -3.31 17.00
C ASP A 663 9.64 -3.64 16.33
N ILE A 664 9.54 -3.34 15.03
CA ILE A 664 8.33 -3.59 14.26
C ILE A 664 8.43 -4.94 13.58
N SER A 665 7.45 -5.80 13.87
CA SER A 665 7.39 -7.11 13.23
C SER A 665 6.82 -7.01 11.81
N PHE A 666 7.60 -7.42 10.82
CA PHE A 666 7.20 -7.47 9.42
C PHE A 666 6.31 -8.68 9.07
N ILE A 667 6.15 -9.65 9.99
CA ILE A 667 5.22 -10.77 9.85
C ILE A 667 4.52 -11.02 11.19
N PRO A 668 3.20 -10.78 11.26
CA PRO A 668 2.42 -11.06 12.46
C PRO A 668 2.32 -12.57 12.76
N GLY A 669 2.02 -12.91 13.99
CA GLY A 669 1.61 -14.28 14.36
C GLY A 669 0.08 -14.40 14.38
N LEU A 670 -0.39 -15.65 14.37
CA LEU A 670 -1.79 -15.94 14.63
C LEU A 670 -2.08 -15.79 16.13
N PRO A 671 -3.23 -15.21 16.53
CA PRO A 671 -3.66 -15.17 17.92
C PRO A 671 -4.16 -16.54 18.38
N ILE A 672 -4.47 -16.68 19.68
CA ILE A 672 -5.01 -17.93 20.25
C ILE A 672 -6.35 -18.32 19.60
N LYS A 673 -7.20 -17.32 19.28
CA LYS A 673 -8.46 -17.50 18.56
C LYS A 673 -8.43 -16.70 17.26
N PRO A 674 -7.87 -17.26 16.18
CA PRO A 674 -7.82 -16.59 14.89
C PRO A 674 -9.20 -16.40 14.27
N ALA A 675 -9.31 -15.45 13.33
CA ALA A 675 -10.56 -15.17 12.63
C ALA A 675 -11.06 -16.36 11.81
N TYR A 676 -10.15 -17.22 11.34
CA TYR A 676 -10.52 -18.42 10.54
C TYR A 676 -11.42 -19.41 11.28
N TYR A 677 -11.51 -19.40 12.61
CA TYR A 677 -12.50 -20.20 13.35
C TYR A 677 -13.96 -19.85 13.02
N LYS A 678 -14.18 -18.70 12.40
CA LYS A 678 -15.51 -18.21 12.01
C LYS A 678 -15.73 -18.28 10.49
N ILE A 679 -14.79 -18.85 9.75
CA ILE A 679 -14.81 -18.91 8.29
C ILE A 679 -14.94 -20.36 7.89
N ASP A 680 -16.08 -20.69 7.25
CA ASP A 680 -16.34 -22.00 6.67
C ASP A 680 -17.31 -21.86 5.51
N LEU A 681 -17.48 -22.90 4.73
CA LEU A 681 -18.44 -22.96 3.63
C LEU A 681 -19.79 -23.44 4.15
N ASP A 682 -20.84 -22.73 3.78
CA ASP A 682 -22.21 -23.18 4.01
C ASP A 682 -22.69 -24.00 2.79
N PHE A 683 -22.67 -25.33 2.95
CA PHE A 683 -23.12 -26.26 1.91
C PHE A 683 -24.66 -26.40 1.83
N SER A 684 -25.42 -25.74 2.70
CA SER A 684 -26.89 -25.72 2.61
C SER A 684 -27.39 -24.83 1.47
N HIS A 685 -26.56 -23.93 0.99
CA HIS A 685 -26.82 -23.09 -0.17
C HIS A 685 -25.88 -23.52 -1.30
N SER A 686 -26.45 -23.90 -2.46
CA SER A 686 -25.63 -24.16 -3.66
C SER A 686 -24.84 -22.89 -4.00
N PRO A 687 -23.53 -22.99 -4.32
CA PRO A 687 -22.80 -21.82 -4.80
C PRO A 687 -23.49 -21.28 -6.06
N PRO A 688 -23.51 -19.96 -6.24
CA PRO A 688 -24.12 -19.32 -7.38
C PRO A 688 -23.51 -19.72 -8.72
#